data_d9a2380b25ad0d879e34169691d19c35
#
_entry.id   d9a2380b25ad0d879e34169691d19c35
#
_cell.length_a   1.000
_cell.length_b   1.000
_cell.length_c   1.000
_cell.angle_alpha   90.00
_cell.angle_beta   90.00
_cell.angle_gamma   90.00
#
_symmetry.space_group_name_H-M   'P 1'
#
loop_
_entity.id
_entity.type
_entity.pdbx_description
1 polymer ?
#
loop_
_entity_poly.entity_id
_entity_poly.type
_entity_poly.pdbx_seq_one_letter_code
_entity_poly.pdbx_strand_id
1 'polypeptide(L)'
;MSTQALFPVKKLTATGTSEKIYIIPPHRNRYLSEISESIRKYNKETIDQADIAQRLYALHLAKVEASKAKDEVLTAALDRLYASLEEKLSIENKKVIQGWQDKVNRYKDEFYIFKVRDKELKIATHTKSLSNLSIPKISMPKYKGWGDILQWSLQENVPGEFPYTAGVYPFKRENEDPTRMFAGEGSPERTNKRFHYVSLGLPAKRLSTAFDSVTLYGEDPDHRPDIYGKIGNAGVSICCLDDMKKLYSGFDLCEPNCSVSMTINGPAPMLVTFFMNAAIDQQCEKYIHENGLEKDVQKKIDELYNGKIRPQYIPYESNELPEGNSGLGLMLLGVTGDQVLPKDVYDKIKAETIAKVRGTVQADILKEDQAQNTCIFSTDFALKLMGDVQEYFIQNKIRNFYSVSISGYHIAEAGANPISQLAFTLSNGFTFLEYYVSRGMKIDDFAPNFSFFFSNGVDPEYSVIGRVARRIWAKAVKNLYGGNERSQMLKYHIQTSGRSLHAQEIDFNDIRTTLQALYAIYDNCNSLHTNAYDEAITTPTEESVRRAMAIQMIINHELGLAKNQNPNQGSFIIEELTDLVEEAILLEFDKLTERGGVLGAMETMYQRGKIQEESMHYEMLKHTGEYPIIGVNTFLNSKGSPTVIPGEVIRATDDEKQQQIETLNALHSIYSEAQKTSLQNLKLASLQNRNLFYELMEAGKVCSLGQISNALYEVGGQYRRNM
;
A
#
# COMPACT_ATOMS: atom_id res chain seq x y z
N MET A 1 -27.24 -27.00 -1.04
CA MET A 1 -27.74 -26.53 0.26
C MET A 1 -26.99 -25.26 0.57
N SER A 2 -27.67 -24.12 0.66
CA SER A 2 -27.02 -22.87 1.09
C SER A 2 -26.63 -23.04 2.55
N THR A 3 -25.34 -23.11 2.83
CA THR A 3 -24.81 -22.96 4.19
C THR A 3 -25.19 -21.54 4.63
N GLN A 4 -26.23 -21.40 5.45
CA GLN A 4 -26.51 -20.14 6.12
C GLN A 4 -25.28 -19.73 6.91
N ALA A 5 -24.77 -18.54 6.68
CA ALA A 5 -23.66 -18.00 7.45
C ALA A 5 -23.99 -18.07 8.94
N LEU A 6 -23.17 -18.76 9.71
CA LEU A 6 -23.31 -18.84 11.16
C LEU A 6 -22.81 -17.58 11.86
N PHE A 7 -22.23 -16.65 11.11
CA PHE A 7 -21.81 -15.34 11.63
C PHE A 7 -23.04 -14.51 11.99
N PRO A 8 -23.15 -13.99 13.24
CA PRO A 8 -24.33 -13.25 13.66
C PRO A 8 -24.38 -11.87 13.01
N VAL A 9 -25.11 -11.75 11.91
CA VAL A 9 -25.44 -10.47 11.28
C VAL A 9 -26.62 -9.75 11.95
N LYS A 10 -27.20 -10.37 12.99
CA LYS A 10 -28.33 -9.81 13.75
C LYS A 10 -28.08 -9.97 15.24
N LYS A 11 -28.37 -8.93 16.02
CA LYS A 11 -28.37 -8.94 17.48
C LYS A 11 -29.78 -9.20 18.00
N LEU A 12 -29.94 -10.16 18.91
CA LEU A 12 -31.22 -10.39 19.60
C LEU A 12 -31.47 -9.23 20.57
N THR A 13 -32.67 -8.63 20.47
CA THR A 13 -33.13 -7.62 21.43
C THR A 13 -33.78 -8.30 22.66
N ALA A 14 -33.98 -7.55 23.73
CA ALA A 14 -34.68 -8.02 24.94
C ALA A 14 -36.13 -8.50 24.68
N THR A 15 -36.72 -8.10 23.55
CA THR A 15 -38.08 -8.51 23.13
C THR A 15 -38.09 -9.76 22.23
N GLY A 16 -36.92 -10.39 22.01
CA GLY A 16 -36.80 -11.54 21.12
C GLY A 16 -36.78 -11.21 19.61
N THR A 17 -36.81 -9.94 19.24
CA THR A 17 -36.61 -9.47 17.85
C THR A 17 -35.11 -9.36 17.58
N SER A 18 -34.72 -9.47 16.29
CA SER A 18 -33.31 -9.31 15.89
C SER A 18 -33.09 -7.95 15.24
N GLU A 19 -32.04 -7.25 15.66
CA GLU A 19 -31.57 -6.04 14.99
C GLU A 19 -30.46 -6.37 13.98
N LYS A 20 -30.50 -5.72 12.81
CA LYS A 20 -29.40 -5.82 11.85
C LYS A 20 -28.15 -5.17 12.43
N ILE A 21 -27.03 -5.89 12.42
CA ILE A 21 -25.73 -5.31 12.74
C ILE A 21 -25.24 -4.63 11.46
N TYR A 22 -25.00 -3.32 11.54
CA TYR A 22 -24.48 -2.54 10.43
C TYR A 22 -22.96 -2.41 10.55
N ILE A 23 -22.25 -2.60 9.46
CA ILE A 23 -20.80 -2.33 9.37
C ILE A 23 -20.56 -0.84 9.53
N ILE A 24 -21.24 -0.03 8.74
CA ILE A 24 -21.28 1.43 8.87
C ILE A 24 -22.63 1.79 9.51
N PRO A 25 -22.64 2.47 10.67
CA PRO A 25 -23.90 2.89 11.29
C PRO A 25 -24.76 3.73 10.33
N PRO A 26 -26.10 3.57 10.30
CA PRO A 26 -26.96 4.26 9.36
C PRO A 26 -26.83 5.79 9.36
N HIS A 27 -26.56 6.39 10.49
CA HIS A 27 -26.33 7.83 10.63
C HIS A 27 -25.01 8.32 10.02
N ARG A 28 -24.10 7.39 9.65
CA ARG A 28 -22.84 7.66 9.00
C ARG A 28 -22.83 7.36 7.49
N ASN A 29 -23.96 6.93 6.91
CA ASN A 29 -24.01 6.57 5.49
C ASN A 29 -23.62 7.70 4.53
N ARG A 30 -23.64 8.97 4.98
CA ARG A 30 -23.28 10.14 4.18
C ARG A 30 -21.81 10.57 4.33
N TYR A 31 -20.96 9.78 4.93
CA TYR A 31 -19.56 10.15 5.23
C TYR A 31 -18.78 10.67 4.01
N LEU A 32 -19.02 10.12 2.80
CA LEU A 32 -18.33 10.60 1.58
C LEU A 32 -18.81 12.00 1.16
N SER A 33 -20.11 12.29 1.19
CA SER A 33 -20.60 13.65 0.94
C SER A 33 -20.15 14.64 2.01
N GLU A 34 -20.10 14.23 3.27
CA GLU A 34 -19.55 15.09 4.34
C GLU A 34 -18.08 15.44 4.08
N ILE A 35 -17.29 14.48 3.55
CA ILE A 35 -15.92 14.74 3.10
C ILE A 35 -15.89 15.74 1.94
N SER A 36 -16.73 15.54 0.91
CA SER A 36 -16.83 16.45 -0.23
C SER A 36 -17.20 17.87 0.20
N GLU A 37 -18.23 17.99 1.04
CA GLU A 37 -18.68 19.28 1.58
C GLU A 37 -17.58 19.98 2.40
N SER A 38 -16.88 19.22 3.26
CA SER A 38 -15.79 19.75 4.09
C SER A 38 -14.61 20.23 3.26
N ILE A 39 -14.22 19.51 2.19
CA ILE A 39 -13.12 19.90 1.32
C ILE A 39 -13.49 21.13 0.49
N ARG A 40 -14.68 21.18 -0.10
CA ARG A 40 -15.15 22.36 -0.85
C ARG A 40 -15.23 23.58 0.06
N LYS A 41 -15.70 23.42 1.30
CA LYS A 41 -15.71 24.49 2.30
C LYS A 41 -14.29 24.98 2.60
N TYR A 42 -13.34 24.07 2.86
CA TYR A 42 -11.94 24.40 3.10
C TYR A 42 -11.32 25.17 1.92
N ASN A 43 -11.57 24.71 0.69
CA ASN A 43 -11.04 25.36 -0.52
C ASN A 43 -11.60 26.78 -0.67
N LYS A 44 -12.91 26.97 -0.43
CA LYS A 44 -13.55 28.28 -0.45
C LYS A 44 -12.99 29.20 0.63
N GLU A 45 -12.90 28.73 1.86
CA GLU A 45 -12.32 29.48 2.98
C GLU A 45 -10.87 29.89 2.69
N THR A 46 -10.10 29.03 2.02
CA THR A 46 -8.73 29.33 1.59
C THR A 46 -8.71 30.51 0.62
N ILE A 47 -9.59 30.51 -0.39
CA ILE A 47 -9.71 31.59 -1.37
C ILE A 47 -10.13 32.88 -0.67
N ASP A 48 -11.17 32.87 0.18
CA ASP A 48 -11.66 34.01 0.91
C ASP A 48 -10.58 34.62 1.82
N GLN A 49 -9.81 33.79 2.53
CA GLN A 49 -8.71 34.24 3.39
C GLN A 49 -7.51 34.76 2.57
N ALA A 50 -7.23 34.16 1.40
CA ALA A 50 -6.19 34.68 0.50
C ALA A 50 -6.54 36.06 -0.08
N ASP A 51 -7.81 36.29 -0.43
CA ASP A 51 -8.28 37.61 -0.87
C ASP A 51 -8.11 38.68 0.24
N ILE A 52 -8.51 38.33 1.46
CA ILE A 52 -8.30 39.21 2.62
C ILE A 52 -6.81 39.53 2.80
N ALA A 53 -5.94 38.53 2.74
CA ALA A 53 -4.50 38.69 2.87
C ALA A 53 -3.91 39.55 1.75
N GLN A 54 -4.39 39.40 0.52
CA GLN A 54 -3.94 40.22 -0.63
C GLN A 54 -4.35 41.67 -0.48
N ARG A 55 -5.55 41.92 0.00
CA ARG A 55 -6.02 43.30 0.29
C ARG A 55 -5.24 43.94 1.43
N LEU A 56 -4.90 43.17 2.49
CA LEU A 56 -4.02 43.64 3.57
C LEU A 56 -2.63 43.99 3.04
N TYR A 57 -2.08 43.18 2.11
CA TYR A 57 -0.81 43.49 1.46
C TYR A 57 -0.85 44.81 0.67
N ALA A 58 -1.93 45.06 -0.09
CA ALA A 58 -2.11 46.30 -0.82
C ALA A 58 -2.17 47.51 0.11
N LEU A 59 -2.93 47.43 1.22
CA LEU A 59 -2.98 48.48 2.24
C LEU A 59 -1.63 48.69 2.93
N HIS A 60 -0.89 47.61 3.19
CA HIS A 60 0.47 47.70 3.74
C HIS A 60 1.41 48.46 2.82
N LEU A 61 1.41 48.19 1.52
CA LEU A 61 2.22 48.90 0.54
C LEU A 61 1.81 50.38 0.45
N ALA A 62 0.50 50.67 0.37
CA ALA A 62 0.00 52.04 0.35
C ALA A 62 0.41 52.81 1.60
N LYS A 63 0.36 52.21 2.78
CA LYS A 63 0.80 52.80 4.04
C LYS A 63 2.31 53.12 4.02
N VAL A 64 3.14 52.21 3.49
CA VAL A 64 4.58 52.47 3.35
C VAL A 64 4.85 53.71 2.49
N GLU A 65 4.15 53.85 1.37
CA GLU A 65 4.30 55.03 0.50
C GLU A 65 3.75 56.30 1.13
N ALA A 66 2.59 56.25 1.82
CA ALA A 66 2.03 57.40 2.57
C ALA A 66 3.00 57.87 3.69
N SER A 67 3.61 56.93 4.40
CA SER A 67 4.61 57.22 5.44
C SER A 67 5.87 57.90 4.86
N LYS A 68 6.35 57.44 3.70
CA LYS A 68 7.48 58.05 2.97
C LYS A 68 7.13 59.50 2.54
N ALA A 69 5.89 59.73 2.11
CA ALA A 69 5.39 61.05 1.76
C ALA A 69 5.10 61.93 2.98
N LYS A 70 5.20 61.42 4.20
CA LYS A 70 4.86 62.09 5.46
C LYS A 70 3.41 62.58 5.52
N ASP A 71 2.48 61.90 4.86
CA ASP A 71 1.06 62.14 4.90
C ASP A 71 0.42 61.44 6.10
N GLU A 72 0.34 62.12 7.23
CA GLU A 72 -0.18 61.53 8.48
C GLU A 72 -1.68 61.28 8.40
N VAL A 73 -2.46 62.04 7.65
CA VAL A 73 -3.91 61.89 7.51
C VAL A 73 -4.21 60.62 6.73
N LEU A 74 -3.54 60.42 5.61
CA LEU A 74 -3.70 59.22 4.79
C LEU A 74 -3.20 58.00 5.55
N THR A 75 -2.05 58.10 6.25
CA THR A 75 -1.52 57.01 7.05
C THR A 75 -2.52 56.55 8.12
N ALA A 76 -3.13 57.48 8.88
CA ALA A 76 -4.13 57.15 9.90
C ALA A 76 -5.42 56.57 9.32
N ALA A 77 -5.82 56.96 8.10
CA ALA A 77 -6.96 56.38 7.41
C ALA A 77 -6.68 54.93 6.97
N LEU A 78 -5.48 54.67 6.42
CA LEU A 78 -5.03 53.33 6.03
C LEU A 78 -4.88 52.42 7.23
N ASP A 79 -4.40 52.92 8.38
CA ASP A 79 -4.31 52.13 9.62
C ASP A 79 -5.66 51.63 10.11
N ARG A 80 -6.69 52.47 10.06
CA ARG A 80 -8.05 52.06 10.44
C ARG A 80 -8.62 50.97 9.52
N LEU A 81 -8.40 51.11 8.19
CA LEU A 81 -8.85 50.11 7.21
C LEU A 81 -8.08 48.82 7.38
N TYR A 82 -6.78 48.88 7.60
CA TYR A 82 -5.93 47.71 7.85
C TYR A 82 -6.40 46.95 9.08
N ALA A 83 -6.57 47.62 10.22
CA ALA A 83 -7.02 46.98 11.46
C ALA A 83 -8.37 46.27 11.30
N SER A 84 -9.36 46.96 10.67
CA SER A 84 -10.69 46.37 10.43
C SER A 84 -10.64 45.12 9.51
N LEU A 85 -9.73 45.09 8.54
CA LEU A 85 -9.59 43.96 7.65
C LEU A 85 -8.76 42.82 8.28
N GLU A 86 -7.76 43.19 9.10
CA GLU A 86 -6.91 42.24 9.80
C GLU A 86 -7.68 41.37 10.81
N GLU A 87 -8.75 41.88 11.43
CA GLU A 87 -9.63 41.14 12.32
C GLU A 87 -10.31 39.93 11.60
N LYS A 88 -10.49 40.02 10.27
CA LYS A 88 -11.10 38.98 9.45
C LYS A 88 -10.12 37.87 9.03
N LEU A 89 -8.82 38.10 9.16
CA LEU A 89 -7.80 37.11 8.86
C LEU A 89 -7.56 36.24 10.10
N SER A 90 -7.59 34.90 9.93
CA SER A 90 -7.38 33.96 11.05
C SER A 90 -5.98 34.12 11.66
N ILE A 91 -5.85 33.77 12.94
CA ILE A 91 -4.56 33.89 13.67
C ILE A 91 -3.51 32.96 13.04
N GLU A 92 -3.93 31.78 12.61
CA GLU A 92 -3.08 30.79 11.95
C GLU A 92 -2.53 31.36 10.63
N ASN A 93 -3.39 31.99 9.83
CA ASN A 93 -3.02 32.59 8.56
C ASN A 93 -2.09 33.78 8.71
N LYS A 94 -2.26 34.57 9.76
CA LYS A 94 -1.31 35.64 10.13
C LYS A 94 0.08 35.08 10.39
N LYS A 95 0.16 33.98 11.17
CA LYS A 95 1.44 33.31 11.45
C LYS A 95 2.11 32.75 10.19
N VAL A 96 1.34 32.22 9.24
CA VAL A 96 1.88 31.75 7.94
C VAL A 96 2.56 32.90 7.19
N ILE A 97 1.88 34.06 7.08
CA ILE A 97 2.41 35.23 6.38
C ILE A 97 3.66 35.78 7.10
N GLN A 98 3.61 35.92 8.42
CA GLN A 98 4.72 36.43 9.23
C GLN A 98 5.95 35.52 9.17
N GLY A 99 5.75 34.19 9.17
CA GLY A 99 6.82 33.19 9.13
C GLY A 99 7.35 32.91 7.71
N TRP A 100 6.79 33.52 6.66
CA TRP A 100 7.14 33.20 5.29
C TRP A 100 8.61 33.39 4.96
N GLN A 101 9.18 34.54 5.32
CA GLN A 101 10.57 34.82 5.02
C GLN A 101 11.54 33.86 5.74
N ASP A 102 11.25 33.50 6.98
CA ASP A 102 12.05 32.52 7.74
C ASP A 102 11.97 31.15 7.11
N LYS A 103 10.77 30.77 6.62
CA LYS A 103 10.58 29.53 5.87
C LYS A 103 11.42 29.51 4.59
N VAL A 104 11.37 30.58 3.79
CA VAL A 104 12.18 30.70 2.56
C VAL A 104 13.68 30.63 2.87
N ASN A 105 14.14 31.32 3.92
CA ASN A 105 15.54 31.31 4.32
C ASN A 105 16.02 29.92 4.73
N ARG A 106 15.21 29.15 5.47
CA ARG A 106 15.50 27.78 5.89
C ARG A 106 15.85 26.85 4.71
N TYR A 107 15.22 27.03 3.56
CA TYR A 107 15.50 26.25 2.34
C TYR A 107 16.64 26.83 1.50
N LYS A 108 17.13 28.05 1.81
CA LYS A 108 18.32 28.67 1.19
C LYS A 108 19.60 28.36 1.97
N ASP A 109 19.50 28.05 3.26
CA ASP A 109 20.62 27.67 4.08
C ASP A 109 21.31 26.42 3.50
N GLU A 110 22.58 26.21 3.78
CA GLU A 110 23.35 25.05 3.28
C GLU A 110 22.77 23.72 3.74
N PHE A 111 22.21 23.70 4.96
CA PHE A 111 21.64 22.52 5.57
C PHE A 111 20.27 22.78 6.17
N TYR A 112 19.37 21.83 5.98
CA TYR A 112 18.10 21.75 6.69
C TYR A 112 18.24 20.78 7.87
N ILE A 113 17.90 21.24 9.07
CA ILE A 113 18.02 20.45 10.31
C ILE A 113 16.61 20.18 10.84
N PHE A 114 16.31 18.92 11.09
CA PHE A 114 15.03 18.50 11.69
C PHE A 114 15.23 17.28 12.57
N LYS A 115 14.31 17.09 13.52
CA LYS A 115 14.35 15.95 14.45
C LYS A 115 13.40 14.86 13.99
N VAL A 116 13.91 13.62 13.98
CA VAL A 116 13.11 12.40 13.81
C VAL A 116 13.28 11.55 15.06
N ARG A 117 12.25 11.50 15.89
CA ARG A 117 12.34 10.95 17.25
C ARG A 117 13.43 11.69 18.05
N ASP A 118 14.42 10.97 18.57
CA ASP A 118 15.52 11.55 19.36
C ASP A 118 16.79 11.87 18.56
N LYS A 119 16.74 11.66 17.22
CA LYS A 119 17.87 11.93 16.33
C LYS A 119 17.66 13.21 15.54
N GLU A 120 18.66 14.09 15.60
CA GLU A 120 18.75 15.25 14.73
C GLU A 120 19.32 14.79 13.37
N LEU A 121 18.60 15.11 12.30
CA LEU A 121 19.01 14.86 10.93
C LEU A 121 19.40 16.18 10.27
N LYS A 122 20.59 16.20 9.67
CA LYS A 122 21.14 17.31 8.91
C LYS A 122 21.24 16.93 7.45
N ILE A 123 20.45 17.58 6.59
CA ILE A 123 20.38 17.28 5.16
C ILE A 123 20.83 18.50 4.36
N ALA A 124 21.71 18.31 3.39
CA ALA A 124 22.10 19.35 2.44
C ALA A 124 20.88 19.77 1.61
N THR A 125 20.61 21.08 1.53
CA THR A 125 19.47 21.65 0.82
C THR A 125 19.68 21.74 -0.68
N HIS A 126 20.90 21.62 -1.16
CA HIS A 126 21.29 21.75 -2.55
C HIS A 126 22.09 20.54 -3.03
N THR A 127 22.05 20.31 -4.33
CA THR A 127 22.93 19.39 -5.07
C THR A 127 23.75 20.18 -6.08
N LYS A 128 24.93 19.68 -6.45
CA LYS A 128 25.72 20.26 -7.55
C LYS A 128 25.49 19.50 -8.84
N SER A 129 25.21 20.24 -9.93
CA SER A 129 25.16 19.69 -11.28
C SER A 129 26.56 19.48 -11.85
N LEU A 130 26.66 18.75 -12.99
CA LEU A 130 27.91 18.61 -13.74
C LEU A 130 28.45 19.96 -14.21
N SER A 131 27.58 20.96 -14.43
CA SER A 131 27.94 22.35 -14.75
C SER A 131 28.31 23.16 -13.52
N ASN A 132 28.47 22.51 -12.35
CA ASN A 132 28.80 23.14 -11.08
C ASN A 132 27.77 24.15 -10.55
N LEU A 133 26.52 24.07 -11.03
CA LEU A 133 25.42 24.89 -10.50
C LEU A 133 24.91 24.30 -9.19
N SER A 134 24.65 25.17 -8.22
CA SER A 134 24.00 24.79 -6.96
C SER A 134 22.49 24.75 -7.18
N ILE A 135 21.92 23.53 -7.24
CA ILE A 135 20.50 23.30 -7.52
C ILE A 135 19.78 22.97 -6.22
N PRO A 136 18.72 23.73 -5.85
CA PRO A 136 17.97 23.45 -4.63
C PRO A 136 17.24 22.10 -4.72
N LYS A 137 17.26 21.33 -3.63
CA LYS A 137 16.43 20.11 -3.51
C LYS A 137 14.95 20.43 -3.34
N ILE A 138 14.63 21.59 -2.74
CA ILE A 138 13.25 22.13 -2.65
C ILE A 138 13.29 23.54 -3.18
N SER A 139 12.49 23.82 -4.21
CA SER A 139 12.36 25.15 -4.79
C SER A 139 11.20 25.90 -4.15
N MET A 140 11.47 27.06 -3.58
CA MET A 140 10.46 27.93 -3.00
C MET A 140 9.91 28.91 -4.03
N PRO A 141 8.59 29.18 -4.04
CA PRO A 141 8.03 30.20 -4.92
C PRO A 141 8.55 31.60 -4.54
N LYS A 142 8.65 32.48 -5.53
CA LYS A 142 9.15 33.85 -5.36
C LYS A 142 8.01 34.86 -5.15
N TYR A 143 6.97 34.44 -4.39
CA TYR A 143 5.81 35.27 -4.12
C TYR A 143 6.15 36.45 -3.20
N LYS A 144 5.49 37.59 -3.46
CA LYS A 144 5.53 38.79 -2.65
C LYS A 144 4.15 39.12 -2.08
N GLY A 145 3.08 38.84 -2.83
CA GLY A 145 1.70 39.02 -2.40
C GLY A 145 1.34 38.08 -1.26
N TRP A 146 0.71 38.59 -0.22
CA TRP A 146 0.31 37.78 0.93
C TRP A 146 -0.81 36.80 0.58
N GLY A 147 -1.66 37.12 -0.39
CA GLY A 147 -2.68 36.24 -0.91
C GLY A 147 -2.07 35.00 -1.58
N ASP A 148 -1.10 35.19 -2.48
CA ASP A 148 -0.41 34.12 -3.16
C ASP A 148 0.33 33.20 -2.17
N ILE A 149 1.03 33.80 -1.19
CA ILE A 149 1.73 33.09 -0.13
C ILE A 149 0.77 32.21 0.66
N LEU A 150 -0.38 32.77 1.04
CA LEU A 150 -1.35 32.05 1.86
C LEU A 150 -2.03 30.93 1.07
N GLN A 151 -2.51 31.20 -0.15
CA GLN A 151 -3.14 30.20 -1.01
C GLN A 151 -2.19 29.04 -1.28
N TRP A 152 -0.93 29.32 -1.64
CA TRP A 152 0.06 28.28 -1.86
C TRP A 152 0.34 27.48 -0.58
N SER A 153 0.48 28.13 0.57
CA SER A 153 0.75 27.44 1.83
C SER A 153 -0.38 26.52 2.27
N LEU A 154 -1.64 26.86 1.95
CA LEU A 154 -2.83 26.09 2.35
C LEU A 154 -3.20 25.00 1.34
N GLN A 155 -2.81 25.12 0.06
CA GLN A 155 -3.17 24.15 -0.99
C GLN A 155 -2.00 23.27 -1.44
N GLU A 156 -0.79 23.81 -1.48
CA GLU A 156 0.41 23.18 -2.02
C GLU A 156 1.41 22.85 -0.91
N ASN A 157 1.98 23.85 -0.31
CA ASN A 157 3.02 23.81 0.70
C ASN A 157 4.30 23.05 0.26
N VAL A 158 5.32 23.00 1.10
CA VAL A 158 6.53 22.21 0.87
C VAL A 158 6.27 20.72 1.20
N PRO A 159 7.06 19.80 0.64
CA PRO A 159 6.99 18.40 1.06
C PRO A 159 7.14 18.27 2.59
N GLY A 160 6.33 17.40 3.20
CA GLY A 160 6.34 17.16 4.64
C GLY A 160 5.47 18.08 5.48
N GLU A 161 4.81 19.07 4.89
CA GLU A 161 3.88 19.97 5.58
C GLU A 161 2.46 19.88 5.01
N PHE A 162 1.46 20.03 5.88
CA PHE A 162 0.03 20.02 5.51
C PHE A 162 -0.25 21.03 4.38
N PRO A 163 -1.04 20.66 3.37
CA PRO A 163 -1.84 19.45 3.18
C PRO A 163 -1.09 18.30 2.49
N TYR A 164 0.22 18.26 2.53
CA TYR A 164 1.11 17.24 1.98
C TYR A 164 1.01 17.06 0.46
N THR A 165 0.51 18.03 -0.26
CA THR A 165 0.30 17.96 -1.71
C THR A 165 1.57 17.57 -2.46
N ALA A 166 2.72 18.15 -2.09
CA ALA A 166 4.01 17.85 -2.72
C ALA A 166 4.68 16.56 -2.22
N GLY A 167 4.25 16.02 -1.09
CA GLY A 167 4.83 14.80 -0.51
C GLY A 167 4.66 14.76 1.00
N VAL A 168 4.69 13.56 1.59
CA VAL A 168 4.49 13.38 3.04
C VAL A 168 5.76 13.56 3.88
N TYR A 169 6.93 13.55 3.26
CA TYR A 169 8.21 13.72 3.96
C TYR A 169 8.96 14.94 3.43
N PRO A 170 9.68 15.68 4.29
CA PRO A 170 10.42 16.88 3.88
C PRO A 170 11.47 16.61 2.81
N PHE A 171 12.15 15.45 2.92
CA PHE A 171 13.16 14.99 1.97
C PHE A 171 13.09 13.49 1.79
N LYS A 172 13.43 13.00 0.59
CA LYS A 172 13.70 11.59 0.34
C LYS A 172 14.89 11.15 1.18
N ARG A 173 14.90 9.88 1.60
CA ARG A 173 16.05 9.31 2.32
C ARG A 173 17.26 9.27 1.38
N GLU A 174 18.40 9.70 1.88
CA GLU A 174 19.65 9.58 1.15
C GLU A 174 20.05 8.10 1.04
N ASN A 175 20.55 7.70 -0.12
CA ASN A 175 20.99 6.34 -0.44
C ASN A 175 19.91 5.25 -0.32
N GLU A 176 18.63 5.61 -0.43
CA GLU A 176 17.52 4.65 -0.41
C GLU A 176 16.56 4.96 -1.56
N ASP A 177 16.62 4.16 -2.62
CA ASP A 177 15.70 4.27 -3.74
C ASP A 177 14.30 3.79 -3.37
N PRO A 178 13.22 4.30 -4.00
CA PRO A 178 11.86 3.82 -3.78
C PRO A 178 11.62 2.41 -4.35
N THR A 179 12.63 1.81 -4.96
CA THR A 179 12.58 0.53 -5.68
C THR A 179 12.11 -0.61 -4.80
N ARG A 180 11.12 -1.33 -5.29
CA ARG A 180 10.59 -2.54 -4.68
C ARG A 180 10.89 -3.74 -5.60
N MET A 181 11.39 -4.83 -4.99
CA MET A 181 11.71 -6.07 -5.69
C MET A 181 10.46 -6.94 -5.72
N PHE A 182 9.88 -7.12 -6.88
CA PHE A 182 8.69 -7.93 -7.05
C PHE A 182 9.06 -9.32 -7.58
N ALA A 183 8.59 -10.38 -6.92
CA ALA A 183 8.73 -11.75 -7.37
C ALA A 183 7.57 -12.62 -6.89
N GLY A 184 7.32 -13.68 -7.60
CA GLY A 184 6.35 -14.72 -7.28
C GLY A 184 6.26 -15.72 -8.42
N GLU A 185 6.91 -16.86 -8.24
CA GLU A 185 6.96 -17.93 -9.21
C GLU A 185 7.30 -19.26 -8.53
N GLY A 186 6.66 -20.34 -8.97
CA GLY A 186 7.00 -21.71 -8.58
C GLY A 186 6.90 -21.98 -7.07
N SER A 187 7.89 -22.69 -6.58
CA SER A 187 8.06 -23.00 -5.17
C SER A 187 8.57 -21.80 -4.36
N PRO A 188 8.43 -21.83 -3.01
CA PRO A 188 9.03 -20.83 -2.13
C PRO A 188 10.53 -20.65 -2.35
N GLU A 189 11.26 -21.75 -2.57
CA GLU A 189 12.71 -21.78 -2.81
C GLU A 189 13.10 -21.07 -4.10
N ARG A 190 12.32 -21.27 -5.17
CA ARG A 190 12.54 -20.59 -6.45
C ARG A 190 12.33 -19.07 -6.32
N THR A 191 11.24 -18.66 -5.68
CA THR A 191 10.98 -17.24 -5.43
C THR A 191 12.02 -16.64 -4.47
N ASN A 192 12.48 -17.39 -3.46
CA ASN A 192 13.60 -16.97 -2.59
C ASN A 192 14.87 -16.72 -3.39
N LYS A 193 15.24 -17.63 -4.31
CA LYS A 193 16.39 -17.44 -5.23
C LYS A 193 16.23 -16.14 -6.04
N ARG A 194 15.02 -15.86 -6.57
CA ARG A 194 14.73 -14.62 -7.30
C ARG A 194 14.90 -13.39 -6.42
N PHE A 195 14.40 -13.40 -5.20
CA PHE A 195 14.56 -12.28 -4.27
C PHE A 195 16.03 -12.00 -3.95
N HIS A 196 16.84 -13.03 -3.72
CA HIS A 196 18.28 -12.85 -3.49
C HIS A 196 18.97 -12.29 -4.73
N TYR A 197 18.67 -12.80 -5.92
CA TYR A 197 19.21 -12.28 -7.19
C TYR A 197 18.94 -10.78 -7.38
N VAL A 198 17.68 -10.34 -7.23
CA VAL A 198 17.31 -8.93 -7.49
C VAL A 198 17.70 -7.97 -6.36
N SER A 199 18.03 -8.48 -5.18
CA SER A 199 18.38 -7.66 -4.02
C SER A 199 19.87 -7.65 -3.69
N LEU A 200 20.68 -8.42 -4.42
CA LEU A 200 22.12 -8.53 -4.18
C LEU A 200 22.79 -7.15 -4.31
N GLY A 201 23.59 -6.78 -3.32
CA GLY A 201 24.29 -5.49 -3.30
C GLY A 201 23.46 -4.26 -3.00
N LEU A 202 22.14 -4.37 -2.90
CA LEU A 202 21.26 -3.23 -2.58
C LEU A 202 21.19 -2.96 -1.07
N PRO A 203 21.18 -1.68 -0.65
CA PRO A 203 21.21 -1.32 0.77
C PRO A 203 19.89 -1.62 1.49
N ALA A 204 18.76 -1.59 0.79
CA ALA A 204 17.44 -1.87 1.32
C ALA A 204 16.80 -3.07 0.61
N LYS A 205 16.19 -3.96 1.37
CA LYS A 205 15.49 -5.16 0.89
C LYS A 205 13.97 -4.91 0.99
N ARG A 206 13.35 -4.51 -0.10
CA ARG A 206 11.90 -4.24 -0.18
C ARG A 206 11.24 -5.31 -1.03
N LEU A 207 10.89 -6.43 -0.41
CA LEU A 207 10.41 -7.63 -1.08
C LEU A 207 8.90 -7.55 -1.30
N SER A 208 8.45 -7.65 -2.53
CA SER A 208 7.03 -7.66 -2.90
C SER A 208 6.67 -9.02 -3.48
N THR A 209 5.76 -9.73 -2.83
CA THR A 209 5.44 -11.12 -3.17
C THR A 209 4.11 -11.21 -3.90
N ALA A 210 4.11 -11.84 -5.08
CA ALA A 210 2.92 -12.30 -5.76
C ALA A 210 2.66 -13.77 -5.41
N PHE A 211 1.43 -14.09 -5.06
CA PHE A 211 0.99 -15.45 -4.74
C PHE A 211 0.22 -16.07 -5.91
N ASP A 212 0.31 -17.37 -6.06
CA ASP A 212 -0.43 -18.12 -7.09
C ASP A 212 -1.95 -18.14 -6.82
N SER A 213 -2.70 -18.60 -7.81
CA SER A 213 -4.16 -18.65 -7.69
C SER A 213 -4.62 -19.59 -6.57
N VAL A 214 -3.88 -20.66 -6.27
CA VAL A 214 -4.22 -21.62 -5.20
C VAL A 214 -4.18 -20.89 -3.85
N THR A 215 -3.10 -20.18 -3.59
CA THR A 215 -2.94 -19.34 -2.38
C THR A 215 -3.97 -18.21 -2.33
N LEU A 216 -4.23 -17.51 -3.47
CA LEU A 216 -5.20 -16.42 -3.55
C LEU A 216 -6.64 -16.84 -3.22
N TYR A 217 -7.01 -18.08 -3.55
CA TYR A 217 -8.33 -18.64 -3.21
C TYR A 217 -8.38 -19.32 -1.84
N GLY A 218 -7.29 -19.31 -1.09
CA GLY A 218 -7.22 -19.95 0.22
C GLY A 218 -7.33 -21.46 0.17
N GLU A 219 -6.86 -22.06 -0.92
CA GLU A 219 -6.84 -23.49 -1.15
C GLU A 219 -5.46 -24.08 -0.85
N ASP A 220 -5.42 -25.39 -0.65
CA ASP A 220 -4.17 -26.15 -0.53
C ASP A 220 -3.76 -26.78 -1.87
N PRO A 221 -2.46 -27.00 -2.12
CA PRO A 221 -1.98 -27.77 -3.26
C PRO A 221 -2.57 -29.19 -3.27
N ASP A 222 -3.08 -29.62 -4.42
CA ASP A 222 -3.74 -30.92 -4.58
C ASP A 222 -3.56 -31.45 -6.02
N HIS A 223 -3.67 -32.77 -6.20
CA HIS A 223 -3.72 -33.40 -7.52
C HIS A 223 -5.03 -33.17 -8.28
N ARG A 224 -6.03 -32.52 -7.68
CA ARG A 224 -7.28 -32.16 -8.35
C ARG A 224 -6.99 -31.36 -9.64
N PRO A 225 -7.68 -31.67 -10.75
CA PRO A 225 -7.44 -31.01 -12.04
C PRO A 225 -7.63 -29.49 -12.02
N ASP A 226 -8.49 -28.97 -11.13
CA ASP A 226 -8.76 -27.55 -10.95
C ASP A 226 -7.68 -26.82 -10.12
N ILE A 227 -6.81 -27.55 -9.44
CA ILE A 227 -5.74 -27.04 -8.57
C ILE A 227 -4.34 -27.30 -9.15
N TYR A 228 -4.02 -28.55 -9.52
CA TYR A 228 -2.67 -28.97 -9.87
C TYR A 228 -1.98 -28.08 -10.92
N GLY A 229 -2.72 -27.73 -11.98
CA GLY A 229 -2.22 -26.86 -13.05
C GLY A 229 -1.97 -25.42 -12.65
N LYS A 230 -2.39 -24.99 -11.46
CA LYS A 230 -2.26 -23.61 -10.96
C LYS A 230 -1.18 -23.44 -9.90
N ILE A 231 -0.70 -24.55 -9.31
CA ILE A 231 0.33 -24.53 -8.26
C ILE A 231 1.58 -23.84 -8.78
N GLY A 232 2.02 -22.78 -8.15
CA GLY A 232 3.22 -22.00 -8.47
C GLY A 232 3.18 -21.27 -9.82
N ASN A 233 2.03 -21.16 -10.47
CA ASN A 233 1.88 -20.44 -11.73
C ASN A 233 1.38 -19.00 -11.49
N ALA A 234 2.05 -18.03 -12.13
CA ALA A 234 1.80 -16.59 -11.99
C ALA A 234 1.87 -16.10 -10.53
N GLY A 235 2.65 -16.74 -9.69
CA GLY A 235 2.85 -16.43 -8.30
C GLY A 235 3.49 -17.59 -7.55
N VAL A 236 3.95 -17.35 -6.32
CA VAL A 236 4.52 -18.39 -5.45
C VAL A 236 3.40 -19.15 -4.73
N SER A 237 3.55 -20.48 -4.63
CA SER A 237 2.65 -21.32 -3.86
C SER A 237 3.02 -21.31 -2.38
N ILE A 238 2.10 -20.90 -1.51
CA ILE A 238 2.26 -20.86 -0.05
C ILE A 238 1.04 -21.51 0.60
N CYS A 239 1.22 -22.65 1.23
CA CYS A 239 0.12 -23.34 1.92
C CYS A 239 0.32 -23.46 3.44
N CYS A 240 1.51 -23.17 3.98
CA CYS A 240 1.80 -23.30 5.40
C CYS A 240 2.94 -22.39 5.87
N LEU A 241 3.21 -22.41 7.18
CA LEU A 241 4.26 -21.62 7.81
C LEU A 241 5.66 -21.94 7.26
N ASP A 242 5.96 -23.22 6.99
CA ASP A 242 7.28 -23.61 6.51
C ASP A 242 7.57 -23.04 5.11
N ASP A 243 6.58 -22.93 4.26
CA ASP A 243 6.72 -22.27 2.95
C ASP A 243 7.09 -20.78 3.14
N MET A 244 6.48 -20.11 4.10
CA MET A 244 6.79 -18.70 4.41
C MET A 244 8.21 -18.54 4.96
N LYS A 245 8.69 -19.49 5.79
CA LYS A 245 10.08 -19.51 6.28
C LYS A 245 11.07 -19.69 5.13
N LYS A 246 10.80 -20.62 4.21
CA LYS A 246 11.63 -20.85 3.02
C LYS A 246 11.65 -19.63 2.09
N LEU A 247 10.49 -19.03 1.85
CA LEU A 247 10.32 -17.85 0.98
C LEU A 247 11.21 -16.67 1.42
N TYR A 248 11.28 -16.40 2.72
CA TYR A 248 12.06 -15.28 3.27
C TYR A 248 13.35 -15.71 3.96
N SER A 249 13.83 -16.93 3.70
CA SER A 249 15.11 -17.39 4.23
C SER A 249 16.26 -16.46 3.82
N GLY A 250 17.17 -16.19 4.77
CA GLY A 250 18.32 -15.34 4.58
C GLY A 250 18.06 -13.84 4.67
N PHE A 251 16.79 -13.41 4.73
CA PHE A 251 16.41 -12.03 4.98
C PHE A 251 15.97 -11.88 6.45
N ASP A 252 16.69 -11.08 7.23
CA ASP A 252 16.24 -10.76 8.59
C ASP A 252 15.04 -9.82 8.55
N LEU A 253 13.85 -10.35 8.86
CA LEU A 253 12.57 -9.63 8.78
C LEU A 253 12.42 -8.53 9.85
N CYS A 254 13.31 -8.49 10.84
CA CYS A 254 13.36 -7.45 11.88
C CYS A 254 14.36 -6.31 11.59
N GLU A 255 15.19 -6.45 10.54
CA GLU A 255 16.13 -5.40 10.16
C GLU A 255 15.42 -4.14 9.63
N PRO A 256 15.86 -2.93 10.02
CA PRO A 256 15.24 -1.68 9.61
C PRO A 256 15.19 -1.44 8.10
N ASN A 257 16.12 -2.04 7.35
CA ASN A 257 16.23 -1.95 5.90
C ASN A 257 15.53 -3.11 5.16
N CYS A 258 14.91 -4.06 5.89
CA CYS A 258 14.10 -5.13 5.32
C CYS A 258 12.60 -4.81 5.48
N SER A 259 11.83 -4.96 4.42
CA SER A 259 10.37 -4.85 4.45
C SER A 259 9.72 -5.75 3.43
N VAL A 260 8.58 -6.34 3.78
CA VAL A 260 7.82 -7.26 2.93
C VAL A 260 6.50 -6.64 2.53
N SER A 261 6.09 -6.84 1.29
CA SER A 261 4.74 -6.54 0.80
C SER A 261 4.09 -7.81 0.26
N MET A 262 2.90 -8.12 0.74
CA MET A 262 2.15 -9.32 0.34
C MET A 262 0.93 -8.90 -0.48
N THR A 263 0.93 -9.29 -1.78
CA THR A 263 -0.18 -9.04 -2.70
C THR A 263 -1.22 -10.14 -2.54
N ILE A 264 -2.03 -10.06 -1.50
CA ILE A 264 -3.05 -11.05 -1.11
C ILE A 264 -4.25 -10.32 -0.50
N ASN A 265 -5.46 -10.83 -0.71
CA ASN A 265 -6.69 -10.17 -0.26
C ASN A 265 -7.51 -11.05 0.69
N GLY A 266 -8.42 -11.90 0.18
CA GLY A 266 -9.28 -12.74 1.03
C GLY A 266 -8.49 -13.53 2.09
N PRO A 267 -7.44 -14.27 1.72
CA PRO A 267 -6.59 -14.99 2.68
C PRO A 267 -5.58 -14.12 3.45
N ALA A 268 -5.59 -12.80 3.28
CA ALA A 268 -4.60 -11.91 3.89
C ALA A 268 -4.37 -12.13 5.39
N PRO A 269 -5.41 -12.27 6.25
CA PRO A 269 -5.19 -12.55 7.67
C PRO A 269 -4.36 -13.80 7.93
N MET A 270 -4.58 -14.87 7.14
CA MET A 270 -3.84 -16.12 7.26
C MET A 270 -2.37 -15.97 6.85
N LEU A 271 -2.12 -15.30 5.72
CA LEU A 271 -0.74 -15.07 5.24
C LEU A 271 0.03 -14.15 6.20
N VAL A 272 -0.64 -13.16 6.82
CA VAL A 272 -0.04 -12.34 7.87
C VAL A 272 0.37 -13.19 9.06
N THR A 273 -0.43 -14.19 9.47
CA THR A 273 -0.04 -15.08 10.58
C THR A 273 1.18 -15.93 10.23
N PHE A 274 1.26 -16.45 9.01
CA PHE A 274 2.45 -17.19 8.55
C PHE A 274 3.68 -16.28 8.54
N PHE A 275 3.56 -15.06 8.02
CA PHE A 275 4.65 -14.08 8.01
C PHE A 275 5.12 -13.70 9.42
N MET A 276 4.19 -13.38 10.32
CA MET A 276 4.54 -12.99 11.70
C MET A 276 5.20 -14.15 12.45
N ASN A 277 4.69 -15.38 12.32
CA ASN A 277 5.28 -16.55 12.92
C ASN A 277 6.65 -16.89 12.32
N ALA A 278 6.84 -16.76 11.00
CA ALA A 278 8.14 -16.94 10.36
C ALA A 278 9.19 -15.92 10.89
N ALA A 279 8.80 -14.66 11.05
CA ALA A 279 9.67 -13.64 11.63
C ALA A 279 10.01 -13.94 13.11
N ILE A 280 9.04 -14.41 13.90
CA ILE A 280 9.26 -14.82 15.29
C ILE A 280 10.27 -15.98 15.34
N ASP A 281 10.09 -16.99 14.50
CA ASP A 281 10.97 -18.15 14.47
C ASP A 281 12.39 -17.79 13.99
N GLN A 282 12.58 -16.82 13.08
CA GLN A 282 13.90 -16.29 12.74
C GLN A 282 14.60 -15.67 13.96
N GLN A 283 13.88 -14.91 14.79
CA GLN A 283 14.46 -14.31 15.99
C GLN A 283 14.70 -15.36 17.09
N CYS A 284 13.88 -16.41 17.17
CA CYS A 284 14.13 -17.57 18.01
C CYS A 284 15.42 -18.31 17.57
N GLU A 285 15.61 -18.51 16.26
CA GLU A 285 16.82 -19.11 15.70
C GLU A 285 18.08 -18.29 16.08
N LYS A 286 18.04 -16.96 15.94
CA LYS A 286 19.13 -16.08 16.38
C LYS A 286 19.43 -16.24 17.88
N TYR A 287 18.38 -16.26 18.70
CA TYR A 287 18.54 -16.48 20.13
C TYR A 287 19.19 -17.83 20.46
N ILE A 288 18.80 -18.91 19.75
CA ILE A 288 19.36 -20.25 19.91
C ILE A 288 20.86 -20.22 19.61
N HIS A 289 21.28 -19.61 18.49
CA HIS A 289 22.68 -19.48 18.12
C HIS A 289 23.48 -18.64 19.09
N GLU A 290 22.95 -17.48 19.51
CA GLU A 290 23.60 -16.58 20.45
C GLU A 290 23.85 -17.21 21.84
N ASN A 291 23.01 -18.18 22.22
CA ASN A 291 23.08 -18.86 23.51
C ASN A 291 23.65 -20.30 23.44
N GLY A 292 24.07 -20.77 22.25
CA GLY A 292 24.64 -22.09 22.06
C GLY A 292 23.68 -23.26 22.35
N LEU A 293 22.39 -23.10 22.04
CA LEU A 293 21.33 -24.04 22.36
C LEU A 293 21.01 -25.03 21.22
N GLU A 294 21.79 -25.02 20.15
CA GLU A 294 21.52 -25.79 18.93
C GLU A 294 21.35 -27.28 19.20
N LYS A 295 22.19 -27.87 20.05
CA LYS A 295 22.15 -29.30 20.36
C LYS A 295 20.90 -29.69 21.14
N ASP A 296 20.48 -28.86 22.10
CA ASP A 296 19.31 -29.11 22.91
C ASP A 296 18.03 -28.94 22.08
N VAL A 297 18.01 -27.94 21.22
CA VAL A 297 16.91 -27.72 20.26
C VAL A 297 16.82 -28.86 19.25
N GLN A 298 17.94 -29.30 18.67
CA GLN A 298 17.95 -30.40 17.73
C GLN A 298 17.40 -31.70 18.38
N LYS A 299 17.78 -31.99 19.63
CA LYS A 299 17.23 -33.13 20.36
C LYS A 299 15.72 -33.08 20.50
N LYS A 300 15.14 -31.90 20.85
CA LYS A 300 13.69 -31.71 20.93
C LYS A 300 13.00 -31.91 19.59
N ILE A 301 13.62 -31.42 18.52
CA ILE A 301 13.10 -31.64 17.15
C ILE A 301 13.09 -33.11 16.78
N ASP A 302 14.17 -33.82 17.06
CA ASP A 302 14.28 -35.29 16.80
C ASP A 302 13.25 -36.09 17.58
N GLU A 303 13.00 -35.70 18.86
CA GLU A 303 11.95 -36.28 19.71
C GLU A 303 10.55 -36.06 19.12
N LEU A 304 10.25 -34.82 18.64
CA LEU A 304 8.96 -34.47 18.04
C LEU A 304 8.71 -35.29 16.76
N TYR A 305 9.72 -35.37 15.90
CA TYR A 305 9.58 -36.03 14.61
C TYR A 305 9.62 -37.57 14.73
N ASN A 306 10.33 -38.12 15.72
CA ASN A 306 10.40 -39.56 16.00
C ASN A 306 10.59 -40.41 14.73
N GLY A 307 11.54 -40.03 13.88
CA GLY A 307 11.86 -40.72 12.61
C GLY A 307 10.96 -40.36 11.43
N LYS A 308 9.98 -39.49 11.57
CA LYS A 308 9.20 -38.98 10.44
C LYS A 308 10.03 -37.94 9.63
N ILE A 309 9.65 -37.75 8.37
CA ILE A 309 10.31 -36.82 7.47
C ILE A 309 10.04 -35.36 7.93
N ARG A 310 11.12 -34.60 8.12
CA ARG A 310 11.09 -33.20 8.44
C ARG A 310 11.13 -32.34 7.16
N PRO A 311 10.39 -31.24 7.05
CA PRO A 311 10.51 -30.31 5.94
C PRO A 311 11.94 -29.80 5.76
N GLN A 312 12.38 -29.67 4.51
CA GLN A 312 13.72 -29.19 4.15
C GLN A 312 13.60 -28.10 3.10
N TYR A 313 14.60 -27.23 3.06
CA TYR A 313 14.80 -26.29 1.96
C TYR A 313 15.53 -27.04 0.84
N ILE A 314 14.91 -27.16 -0.33
CA ILE A 314 15.51 -27.80 -1.51
C ILE A 314 15.87 -26.68 -2.48
N PRO A 315 17.18 -26.35 -2.65
CA PRO A 315 17.59 -25.28 -3.54
C PRO A 315 17.13 -25.52 -4.98
N TYR A 316 16.56 -24.48 -5.61
CA TYR A 316 16.10 -24.54 -6.99
C TYR A 316 17.30 -24.52 -7.96
N GLU A 317 17.39 -25.54 -8.83
CA GLU A 317 18.45 -25.69 -9.84
C GLU A 317 19.88 -25.65 -9.30
N SER A 318 20.10 -25.94 -8.05
CA SER A 318 21.43 -25.99 -7.44
C SER A 318 21.43 -26.93 -6.25
N ASN A 319 22.63 -27.24 -5.71
CA ASN A 319 22.78 -27.95 -4.46
C ASN A 319 23.16 -27.04 -3.28
N GLU A 320 23.19 -25.74 -3.52
CA GLU A 320 23.61 -24.73 -2.54
C GLU A 320 22.54 -23.64 -2.40
N LEU A 321 22.51 -22.98 -1.24
CA LEU A 321 21.66 -21.84 -1.02
C LEU A 321 22.00 -20.72 -2.03
N PRO A 322 21.02 -19.90 -2.43
CA PRO A 322 21.26 -18.74 -3.30
C PRO A 322 22.34 -17.83 -2.74
N GLU A 323 23.11 -17.19 -3.62
CA GLU A 323 24.09 -16.18 -3.21
C GLU A 323 23.44 -15.09 -2.34
N GLY A 324 24.03 -14.81 -1.18
CA GLY A 324 23.50 -13.87 -0.20
C GLY A 324 22.47 -14.45 0.78
N ASN A 325 22.09 -15.72 0.64
CA ASN A 325 21.23 -16.40 1.61
C ASN A 325 22.08 -17.03 2.72
N SER A 326 21.95 -16.51 3.95
CA SER A 326 22.64 -17.03 5.15
C SER A 326 22.03 -18.29 5.75
N GLY A 327 20.89 -18.74 5.27
CA GLY A 327 20.11 -19.83 5.85
C GLY A 327 19.24 -19.43 7.04
N LEU A 328 19.21 -18.15 7.44
CA LEU A 328 18.37 -17.67 8.54
C LEU A 328 16.90 -18.02 8.28
N GLY A 329 16.22 -18.61 9.24
CA GLY A 329 14.83 -19.07 9.17
C GLY A 329 14.68 -20.54 8.78
N LEU A 330 15.77 -21.25 8.47
CA LEU A 330 15.70 -22.67 8.06
C LEU A 330 15.94 -23.66 9.23
N MET A 331 16.54 -23.22 10.32
CA MET A 331 16.81 -24.10 11.47
C MET A 331 15.53 -24.65 12.09
N LEU A 332 14.47 -23.84 12.13
CA LEU A 332 13.18 -24.21 12.72
C LEU A 332 12.13 -24.67 11.69
N LEU A 333 12.54 -25.18 10.51
CA LEU A 333 11.57 -25.81 9.60
C LEU A 333 10.89 -26.99 10.29
N GLY A 334 9.57 -27.05 10.16
CA GLY A 334 8.72 -28.09 10.74
C GLY A 334 8.43 -27.97 12.23
N VAL A 335 9.00 -26.97 12.92
CA VAL A 335 8.72 -26.66 14.33
C VAL A 335 8.65 -25.14 14.53
N THR A 336 8.07 -24.71 15.66
CA THR A 336 8.00 -23.29 16.03
C THR A 336 8.81 -23.01 17.31
N GLY A 337 9.19 -21.76 17.50
CA GLY A 337 10.02 -21.35 18.62
C GLY A 337 9.43 -21.72 19.99
N ASP A 338 8.09 -21.68 20.15
CA ASP A 338 7.41 -22.04 21.39
C ASP A 338 7.45 -23.55 21.71
N GLN A 339 7.73 -24.40 20.73
CA GLN A 339 7.92 -25.84 20.95
C GLN A 339 9.32 -26.19 21.45
N VAL A 340 10.30 -25.34 21.19
CA VAL A 340 11.71 -25.64 21.48
C VAL A 340 12.32 -24.74 22.56
N LEU A 341 11.79 -23.55 22.78
CA LEU A 341 12.25 -22.59 23.79
C LEU A 341 11.34 -22.57 25.03
N PRO A 342 11.83 -22.12 26.21
CA PRO A 342 11.00 -21.80 27.35
C PRO A 342 9.97 -20.73 27.00
N LYS A 343 8.77 -20.86 27.59
CA LYS A 343 7.63 -19.99 27.28
C LYS A 343 7.93 -18.51 27.51
N ASP A 344 8.56 -18.16 28.60
CA ASP A 344 8.91 -16.77 28.95
C ASP A 344 9.90 -16.15 27.96
N VAL A 345 10.84 -16.93 27.47
CA VAL A 345 11.81 -16.53 26.42
C VAL A 345 11.07 -16.30 25.10
N TYR A 346 10.24 -17.27 24.69
CA TYR A 346 9.46 -17.15 23.47
C TYR A 346 8.51 -15.97 23.49
N ASP A 347 7.76 -15.76 24.58
CA ASP A 347 6.81 -14.66 24.70
C ASP A 347 7.52 -13.28 24.60
N LYS A 348 8.72 -13.17 25.14
CA LYS A 348 9.54 -11.96 25.02
C LYS A 348 9.99 -11.75 23.56
N ILE A 349 10.54 -12.78 22.93
CA ILE A 349 10.96 -12.71 21.52
C ILE A 349 9.79 -12.35 20.62
N LYS A 350 8.62 -13.00 20.81
CA LYS A 350 7.39 -12.70 20.06
C LYS A 350 7.02 -11.23 20.16
N ALA A 351 6.93 -10.69 21.38
CA ALA A 351 6.53 -9.29 21.60
C ALA A 351 7.51 -8.29 20.94
N GLU A 352 8.81 -8.54 21.03
CA GLU A 352 9.83 -7.69 20.42
C GLU A 352 9.81 -7.77 18.89
N THR A 353 9.62 -8.96 18.34
CA THR A 353 9.60 -9.24 16.90
C THR A 353 8.44 -8.54 16.21
N ILE A 354 7.20 -8.76 16.68
CA ILE A 354 6.01 -8.16 16.05
C ILE A 354 6.01 -6.64 16.11
N ALA A 355 6.70 -6.04 17.08
CA ALA A 355 6.89 -4.59 17.16
C ALA A 355 7.94 -4.05 16.17
N LYS A 356 8.86 -4.90 15.69
CA LYS A 356 9.98 -4.51 14.80
C LYS A 356 9.69 -4.77 13.33
N VAL A 357 8.99 -5.85 12.99
CA VAL A 357 8.71 -6.24 11.60
C VAL A 357 8.14 -5.09 10.78
N ARG A 358 8.53 -5.06 9.51
CA ARG A 358 8.13 -4.00 8.57
C ARG A 358 7.50 -4.60 7.32
N GLY A 359 6.44 -4.01 6.89
CA GLY A 359 5.79 -4.48 5.68
C GLY A 359 4.38 -3.96 5.50
N THR A 360 3.69 -4.58 4.59
CA THR A 360 2.29 -4.35 4.31
C THR A 360 1.64 -5.61 3.76
N VAL A 361 0.38 -5.78 4.02
CA VAL A 361 -0.48 -6.73 3.33
C VAL A 361 -1.53 -5.94 2.55
N GLN A 362 -1.85 -6.38 1.34
CA GLN A 362 -2.82 -5.65 0.51
C GLN A 362 -4.20 -5.67 1.15
N ALA A 363 -4.78 -6.83 1.38
CA ALA A 363 -6.00 -7.03 2.17
C ALA A 363 -7.21 -6.13 1.81
N ASP A 364 -7.22 -5.52 0.62
CA ASP A 364 -8.34 -4.68 0.17
C ASP A 364 -9.45 -5.56 -0.40
N ILE A 365 -10.29 -6.04 0.50
CA ILE A 365 -11.42 -6.92 0.18
C ILE A 365 -12.56 -6.21 -0.55
N LEU A 366 -12.66 -4.88 -0.44
CA LEU A 366 -13.70 -4.12 -1.13
C LEU A 366 -13.43 -4.07 -2.63
N LYS A 367 -12.16 -3.80 -3.03
CA LYS A 367 -11.80 -3.80 -4.46
C LYS A 367 -11.91 -5.17 -5.11
N GLU A 368 -11.79 -6.27 -4.35
CA GLU A 368 -12.00 -7.61 -4.91
C GLU A 368 -13.40 -7.81 -5.45
N ASP A 369 -14.42 -7.36 -4.72
CA ASP A 369 -15.80 -7.39 -5.20
C ASP A 369 -16.02 -6.40 -6.35
N GLN A 370 -15.42 -5.21 -6.27
CA GLN A 370 -15.57 -4.16 -7.27
C GLN A 370 -14.90 -4.48 -8.60
N ALA A 371 -13.72 -5.13 -8.62
CA ALA A 371 -12.86 -5.24 -9.78
C ALA A 371 -12.41 -6.67 -10.16
N GLN A 372 -12.25 -7.60 -9.21
CA GLN A 372 -11.53 -8.86 -9.45
C GLN A 372 -12.38 -10.14 -9.37
N ASN A 373 -13.51 -10.17 -8.69
CA ASN A 373 -14.30 -11.40 -8.43
C ASN A 373 -13.54 -12.52 -7.67
N THR A 374 -12.59 -12.16 -6.84
CA THR A 374 -11.75 -13.11 -6.10
C THR A 374 -12.12 -13.24 -4.62
N CYS A 375 -13.30 -12.73 -4.23
CA CYS A 375 -13.80 -12.83 -2.86
C CYS A 375 -13.98 -14.30 -2.46
N ILE A 376 -13.45 -14.67 -1.30
CA ILE A 376 -13.63 -16.01 -0.71
C ILE A 376 -14.60 -15.98 0.48
N PHE A 377 -14.78 -14.85 1.12
CA PHE A 377 -15.73 -14.63 2.21
C PHE A 377 -16.75 -13.56 1.85
N SER A 378 -17.89 -13.54 2.56
CA SER A 378 -18.81 -12.40 2.47
C SER A 378 -18.11 -11.11 2.88
N THR A 379 -18.53 -9.97 2.33
CA THR A 379 -17.95 -8.65 2.65
C THR A 379 -18.00 -8.36 4.14
N ASP A 380 -19.08 -8.69 4.82
CA ASP A 380 -19.27 -8.47 6.26
C ASP A 380 -18.25 -9.28 7.08
N PHE A 381 -18.08 -10.56 6.73
CA PHE A 381 -17.12 -11.41 7.44
C PHE A 381 -15.66 -11.01 7.15
N ALA A 382 -15.36 -10.68 5.92
CA ALA A 382 -14.03 -10.20 5.53
C ALA A 382 -13.66 -8.90 6.25
N LEU A 383 -14.60 -7.93 6.34
CA LEU A 383 -14.41 -6.70 7.12
C LEU A 383 -14.21 -6.98 8.60
N LYS A 384 -14.98 -7.94 9.17
CA LYS A 384 -14.74 -8.37 10.56
C LYS A 384 -13.33 -8.88 10.76
N LEU A 385 -12.84 -9.76 9.90
CA LEU A 385 -11.47 -10.27 9.96
C LEU A 385 -10.44 -9.13 9.92
N MET A 386 -10.62 -8.16 9.02
CA MET A 386 -9.74 -7.00 8.92
C MET A 386 -9.79 -6.12 10.18
N GLY A 387 -10.96 -5.92 10.74
CA GLY A 387 -11.12 -5.23 12.03
C GLY A 387 -10.41 -5.95 13.18
N ASP A 388 -10.48 -7.28 13.21
CA ASP A 388 -9.81 -8.11 14.21
C ASP A 388 -8.26 -8.02 14.08
N VAL A 389 -7.74 -8.03 12.85
CA VAL A 389 -6.32 -7.77 12.56
C VAL A 389 -5.90 -6.40 13.10
N GLN A 390 -6.68 -5.36 12.83
CA GLN A 390 -6.34 -4.01 13.26
C GLN A 390 -6.39 -3.85 14.78
N GLU A 391 -7.37 -4.43 15.45
CA GLU A 391 -7.41 -4.47 16.92
C GLU A 391 -6.18 -5.16 17.51
N TYR A 392 -5.81 -6.32 16.96
CA TYR A 392 -4.60 -7.03 17.37
C TYR A 392 -3.36 -6.16 17.20
N PHE A 393 -3.24 -5.45 16.08
CA PHE A 393 -2.11 -4.55 15.81
C PHE A 393 -2.02 -3.43 16.85
N ILE A 394 -3.15 -2.81 17.21
CA ILE A 394 -3.19 -1.76 18.22
C ILE A 394 -2.77 -2.32 19.59
N GLN A 395 -3.36 -3.44 20.02
CA GLN A 395 -3.13 -4.05 21.32
C GLN A 395 -1.67 -4.53 21.48
N ASN A 396 -1.07 -5.05 20.42
CA ASN A 396 0.31 -5.54 20.40
C ASN A 396 1.34 -4.51 19.91
N LYS A 397 0.94 -3.24 19.72
CA LYS A 397 1.81 -2.12 19.34
C LYS A 397 2.58 -2.35 18.03
N ILE A 398 1.97 -3.01 17.07
CA ILE A 398 2.53 -3.24 15.74
C ILE A 398 2.39 -1.94 14.94
N ARG A 399 3.49 -1.19 14.77
CA ARG A 399 3.46 0.17 14.22
C ARG A 399 4.14 0.32 12.87
N ASN A 400 4.96 -0.65 12.48
CA ASN A 400 5.76 -0.57 11.27
C ASN A 400 5.24 -1.48 10.15
N PHE A 401 4.12 -2.16 10.39
CA PHE A 401 3.44 -3.01 9.42
C PHE A 401 2.08 -2.39 9.07
N TYR A 402 1.82 -2.18 7.78
CA TYR A 402 0.54 -1.67 7.31
C TYR A 402 -0.46 -2.81 7.23
N SER A 403 -1.54 -2.70 8.01
CA SER A 403 -2.59 -3.72 8.12
C SER A 403 -3.42 -3.86 6.86
N VAL A 404 -3.48 -2.80 6.05
CA VAL A 404 -4.16 -2.77 4.77
C VAL A 404 -3.43 -1.84 3.80
N SER A 405 -3.30 -2.27 2.55
CA SER A 405 -2.90 -1.43 1.43
C SER A 405 -4.08 -1.34 0.46
N ILE A 406 -4.80 -0.24 0.53
CA ILE A 406 -6.03 0.01 -0.22
C ILE A 406 -5.66 0.21 -1.69
N SER A 407 -6.21 -0.64 -2.57
CA SER A 407 -5.64 -0.85 -3.90
C SER A 407 -6.50 -0.31 -5.04
N GLY A 408 -6.05 0.77 -5.64
CA GLY A 408 -6.53 1.27 -6.93
C GLY A 408 -5.88 0.58 -8.13
N TYR A 409 -4.70 -0.03 -7.97
CA TYR A 409 -4.02 -0.70 -9.07
C TYR A 409 -4.92 -1.71 -9.80
N HIS A 410 -5.54 -2.63 -9.08
CA HIS A 410 -6.41 -3.64 -9.69
C HIS A 410 -7.71 -3.04 -10.26
N ILE A 411 -8.19 -1.93 -9.71
CA ILE A 411 -9.34 -1.19 -10.26
C ILE A 411 -8.98 -0.62 -11.64
N ALA A 412 -7.79 -0.02 -11.76
CA ALA A 412 -7.26 0.49 -13.04
C ALA A 412 -6.99 -0.64 -14.03
N GLU A 413 -6.35 -1.74 -13.59
CA GLU A 413 -6.07 -2.90 -14.46
C GLU A 413 -7.35 -3.61 -14.94
N ALA A 414 -8.46 -3.55 -14.18
CA ALA A 414 -9.78 -4.02 -14.59
C ALA A 414 -10.45 -3.08 -15.64
N GLY A 415 -9.92 -1.88 -15.84
CA GLY A 415 -10.37 -0.98 -16.90
C GLY A 415 -10.81 0.41 -16.47
N ALA A 416 -10.76 0.74 -15.19
CA ALA A 416 -11.10 2.07 -14.70
C ALA A 416 -10.16 3.15 -15.26
N ASN A 417 -10.70 4.32 -15.55
CA ASN A 417 -9.92 5.51 -15.83
C ASN A 417 -9.27 6.07 -14.54
N PRO A 418 -8.34 7.05 -14.62
CA PRO A 418 -7.66 7.60 -13.45
C PRO A 418 -8.59 8.16 -12.37
N ILE A 419 -9.71 8.80 -12.77
CA ILE A 419 -10.68 9.38 -11.84
C ILE A 419 -11.39 8.28 -11.03
N SER A 420 -11.93 7.28 -11.72
CA SER A 420 -12.60 6.14 -11.06
C SER A 420 -11.64 5.32 -10.21
N GLN A 421 -10.40 5.12 -10.69
CA GLN A 421 -9.36 4.48 -9.87
C GLN A 421 -9.19 5.21 -8.53
N LEU A 422 -8.95 6.52 -8.57
CA LEU A 422 -8.65 7.29 -7.37
C LEU A 422 -9.88 7.43 -6.47
N ALA A 423 -11.05 7.72 -7.05
CA ALA A 423 -12.29 7.88 -6.30
C ALA A 423 -12.68 6.61 -5.54
N PHE A 424 -12.65 5.45 -6.20
CA PHE A 424 -13.01 4.18 -5.55
C PHE A 424 -11.97 3.75 -4.52
N THR A 425 -10.69 4.00 -4.78
CA THR A 425 -9.63 3.69 -3.82
C THR A 425 -9.75 4.53 -2.55
N LEU A 426 -9.91 5.85 -2.68
CA LEU A 426 -10.06 6.72 -1.51
C LEU A 426 -11.36 6.44 -0.77
N SER A 427 -12.47 6.18 -1.47
CA SER A 427 -13.75 5.83 -0.83
C SER A 427 -13.66 4.51 -0.06
N ASN A 428 -12.93 3.51 -0.58
CA ASN A 428 -12.63 2.27 0.14
C ASN A 428 -11.82 2.58 1.42
N GLY A 429 -10.80 3.44 1.33
CA GLY A 429 -10.02 3.88 2.48
C GLY A 429 -10.86 4.55 3.57
N PHE A 430 -11.77 5.44 3.19
CA PHE A 430 -12.70 6.07 4.13
C PHE A 430 -13.72 5.07 4.69
N THR A 431 -14.10 4.05 3.92
CA THR A 431 -14.97 2.96 4.43
C THR A 431 -14.29 2.15 5.52
N PHE A 432 -13.02 1.76 5.34
CA PHE A 432 -12.23 1.11 6.40
C PHE A 432 -12.09 2.02 7.62
N LEU A 433 -11.84 3.32 7.42
CA LEU A 433 -11.73 4.29 8.49
C LEU A 433 -13.04 4.37 9.31
N GLU A 434 -14.18 4.56 8.64
CA GLU A 434 -15.51 4.61 9.30
C GLU A 434 -15.81 3.30 10.05
N TYR A 435 -15.50 2.16 9.44
CA TYR A 435 -15.70 0.86 10.08
C TYR A 435 -14.87 0.71 11.35
N TYR A 436 -13.59 1.08 11.33
CA TYR A 436 -12.73 0.96 12.51
C TYR A 436 -13.13 1.94 13.60
N VAL A 437 -13.54 3.16 13.27
CA VAL A 437 -14.10 4.12 14.21
C VAL A 437 -15.41 3.59 14.82
N SER A 438 -16.28 2.96 14.01
CA SER A 438 -17.55 2.35 14.50
C SER A 438 -17.32 1.20 15.49
N ARG A 439 -16.15 0.54 15.41
CA ARG A 439 -15.70 -0.48 16.40
C ARG A 439 -15.10 0.13 17.65
N GLY A 440 -15.01 1.45 17.77
CA GLY A 440 -14.45 2.16 18.94
C GLY A 440 -12.93 2.37 18.90
N MET A 441 -12.27 2.10 17.77
CA MET A 441 -10.85 2.39 17.60
C MET A 441 -10.62 3.90 17.42
N LYS A 442 -9.54 4.43 18.00
CA LYS A 442 -9.14 5.83 17.79
C LYS A 442 -8.39 5.96 16.48
N ILE A 443 -8.69 7.01 15.72
CA ILE A 443 -8.10 7.23 14.41
C ILE A 443 -6.56 7.22 14.44
N ASP A 444 -5.95 7.83 15.44
CA ASP A 444 -4.49 7.95 15.55
C ASP A 444 -3.79 6.63 15.90
N ASP A 445 -4.53 5.63 16.33
CA ASP A 445 -4.00 4.30 16.61
C ASP A 445 -3.93 3.41 15.37
N PHE A 446 -4.73 3.68 14.33
CA PHE A 446 -4.79 2.83 13.13
C PHE A 446 -4.52 3.56 11.79
N ALA A 447 -4.93 4.83 11.61
CA ALA A 447 -4.75 5.51 10.32
C ALA A 447 -3.27 5.56 9.87
N PRO A 448 -2.26 5.70 10.75
CA PRO A 448 -0.86 5.56 10.37
C PRO A 448 -0.48 4.19 9.78
N ASN A 449 -1.28 3.14 10.01
CA ASN A 449 -1.11 1.79 9.47
C ASN A 449 -1.84 1.56 8.13
N PHE A 450 -2.46 2.60 7.56
CA PHE A 450 -2.99 2.56 6.20
C PHE A 450 -1.91 2.91 5.19
N SER A 451 -1.89 2.17 4.10
CA SER A 451 -1.18 2.55 2.88
C SER A 451 -2.11 2.42 1.69
N PHE A 452 -1.73 3.04 0.58
CA PHE A 452 -2.50 3.02 -0.65
C PHE A 452 -1.64 2.48 -1.79
N PHE A 453 -2.28 1.99 -2.83
CA PHE A 453 -1.62 1.39 -3.97
C PHE A 453 -2.31 1.83 -5.25
N PHE A 454 -1.59 2.54 -6.13
CA PHE A 454 -2.14 3.05 -7.39
C PHE A 454 -1.39 2.50 -8.60
N SER A 455 -2.07 2.45 -9.74
CA SER A 455 -1.48 2.28 -11.06
C SER A 455 -1.14 3.64 -11.65
N ASN A 456 -0.01 3.73 -12.37
CA ASN A 456 0.30 4.87 -13.24
C ASN A 456 0.29 4.45 -14.69
N GLY A 457 -0.58 5.08 -15.47
CA GLY A 457 -0.59 5.02 -16.92
C GLY A 457 0.16 6.20 -17.55
N VAL A 458 -0.24 6.58 -18.77
CA VAL A 458 0.35 7.68 -19.53
C VAL A 458 -0.58 8.89 -19.70
N ASP A 459 -1.84 8.78 -19.26
CA ASP A 459 -2.81 9.88 -19.32
C ASP A 459 -2.40 11.01 -18.36
N PRO A 460 -2.78 12.27 -18.63
CA PRO A 460 -2.30 13.43 -17.88
C PRO A 460 -2.66 13.39 -16.39
N GLU A 461 -3.81 12.84 -16.02
CA GLU A 461 -4.27 12.73 -14.64
C GLU A 461 -3.33 11.90 -13.76
N TYR A 462 -2.59 10.96 -14.34
CA TYR A 462 -1.60 10.17 -13.60
C TYR A 462 -0.43 11.02 -13.07
N SER A 463 -0.17 12.19 -13.67
CA SER A 463 0.85 13.12 -13.16
C SER A 463 0.49 13.76 -11.81
N VAL A 464 -0.80 13.71 -11.41
CA VAL A 464 -1.32 14.35 -10.20
C VAL A 464 -2.03 13.40 -9.23
N ILE A 465 -2.09 12.10 -9.53
CA ILE A 465 -2.88 11.13 -8.75
C ILE A 465 -2.49 11.11 -7.27
N GLY A 466 -1.20 11.13 -6.95
CA GLY A 466 -0.71 11.14 -5.58
C GLY A 466 -0.91 12.49 -4.90
N ARG A 467 -0.75 13.61 -5.63
CA ARG A 467 -1.01 14.96 -5.13
C ARG A 467 -2.44 15.10 -4.63
N VAL A 468 -3.40 14.71 -5.46
CA VAL A 468 -4.83 14.76 -5.14
C VAL A 468 -5.16 13.80 -4.00
N ALA A 469 -4.65 12.57 -4.05
CA ALA A 469 -4.86 11.59 -2.98
C ALA A 469 -4.42 12.12 -1.61
N ARG A 470 -3.21 12.67 -1.52
CA ARG A 470 -2.66 13.25 -0.29
C ARG A 470 -3.50 14.44 0.19
N ARG A 471 -3.89 15.33 -0.72
CA ARG A 471 -4.64 16.56 -0.42
C ARG A 471 -6.04 16.25 0.11
N ILE A 472 -6.78 15.34 -0.53
CA ILE A 472 -8.10 14.89 -0.08
C ILE A 472 -8.01 14.21 1.29
N TRP A 473 -7.09 13.25 1.43
CA TRP A 473 -6.93 12.49 2.68
C TRP A 473 -6.57 13.40 3.85
N ALA A 474 -5.57 14.26 3.69
CA ALA A 474 -5.10 15.15 4.75
C ALA A 474 -6.18 16.12 5.22
N LYS A 475 -6.90 16.76 4.27
CA LYS A 475 -8.00 17.69 4.59
C LYS A 475 -9.14 16.97 5.31
N ALA A 476 -9.56 15.81 4.84
CA ALA A 476 -10.63 15.02 5.46
C ALA A 476 -10.23 14.54 6.87
N VAL A 477 -9.07 13.91 7.01
CA VAL A 477 -8.61 13.38 8.29
C VAL A 477 -8.44 14.46 9.34
N LYS A 478 -7.91 15.62 8.96
CA LYS A 478 -7.76 16.76 9.86
C LYS A 478 -9.10 17.36 10.28
N ASN A 479 -9.94 17.70 9.30
CA ASN A 479 -11.11 18.56 9.52
C ASN A 479 -12.34 17.80 10.03
N LEU A 480 -12.53 16.54 9.61
CA LEU A 480 -13.70 15.73 10.00
C LEU A 480 -13.38 14.72 11.11
N TYR A 481 -12.20 14.13 11.06
CA TYR A 481 -11.86 13.05 12.00
C TYR A 481 -10.93 13.48 13.12
N GLY A 482 -10.38 14.70 13.08
CA GLY A 482 -9.49 15.24 14.11
C GLY A 482 -8.17 14.48 14.26
N GLY A 483 -7.74 13.76 13.22
CA GLY A 483 -6.52 12.97 13.25
C GLY A 483 -5.26 13.85 13.30
N ASN A 484 -4.23 13.36 13.98
CA ASN A 484 -2.94 14.04 14.10
C ASN A 484 -2.16 14.04 12.76
N GLU A 485 -1.02 14.73 12.72
CA GLU A 485 -0.19 14.86 11.51
C GLU A 485 0.18 13.52 10.88
N ARG A 486 0.49 12.48 11.69
CA ARG A 486 0.83 11.17 11.16
C ARG A 486 -0.36 10.47 10.49
N SER A 487 -1.56 10.66 11.02
CA SER A 487 -2.81 10.13 10.47
C SER A 487 -3.21 10.84 9.18
N GLN A 488 -2.85 12.13 9.02
CA GLN A 488 -3.09 12.94 7.83
C GLN A 488 -2.17 12.57 6.66
N MET A 489 -1.05 11.89 6.90
CA MET A 489 -0.06 11.52 5.89
C MET A 489 -0.47 10.28 5.10
N LEU A 490 -1.03 10.46 3.91
CA LEU A 490 -1.31 9.36 2.99
C LEU A 490 -0.02 8.86 2.35
N LYS A 491 0.32 7.59 2.58
CA LYS A 491 1.46 6.90 1.99
C LYS A 491 0.97 5.94 0.92
N TYR A 492 1.67 5.89 -0.20
CA TYR A 492 1.26 5.04 -1.31
C TYR A 492 2.42 4.43 -2.07
N HIS A 493 2.13 3.27 -2.63
CA HIS A 493 2.94 2.56 -3.60
C HIS A 493 2.40 2.82 -5.00
N ILE A 494 3.28 2.93 -5.99
CA ILE A 494 2.92 2.92 -7.40
C ILE A 494 3.46 1.65 -8.05
N GLN A 495 2.64 1.05 -8.91
CA GLN A 495 3.07 0.13 -9.95
C GLN A 495 2.72 0.74 -11.31
N THR A 496 3.62 0.67 -12.26
CA THR A 496 3.34 1.08 -13.64
C THR A 496 2.24 0.22 -14.24
N SER A 497 1.42 0.78 -15.14
CA SER A 497 0.23 0.09 -15.65
C SER A 497 0.59 -1.11 -16.53
N GLY A 498 0.06 -2.29 -16.18
CA GLY A 498 0.13 -3.49 -17.01
C GLY A 498 -0.70 -3.35 -18.30
N ARG A 499 -1.81 -2.60 -18.26
CA ARG A 499 -2.67 -2.35 -19.44
C ARG A 499 -1.96 -1.58 -20.56
N SER A 500 -0.90 -0.87 -20.26
CA SER A 500 -0.08 -0.16 -21.26
C SER A 500 1.00 -1.02 -21.89
N LEU A 501 1.17 -2.27 -21.44
CA LEU A 501 2.08 -3.23 -22.02
C LEU A 501 1.39 -3.96 -23.19
N HIS A 502 2.06 -4.03 -24.32
CA HIS A 502 1.55 -4.68 -25.52
C HIS A 502 2.51 -5.77 -26.00
N ALA A 503 1.93 -6.84 -26.53
CA ALA A 503 2.71 -7.97 -27.08
C ALA A 503 3.34 -7.64 -28.45
N GLN A 504 2.79 -6.65 -29.15
CA GLN A 504 3.34 -6.13 -30.40
C GLN A 504 4.41 -5.08 -30.11
N GLU A 505 5.51 -5.09 -30.85
CA GLU A 505 6.65 -4.18 -30.67
C GLU A 505 7.03 -4.07 -29.18
N ILE A 506 7.24 -5.24 -28.58
CA ILE A 506 7.35 -5.44 -27.14
C ILE A 506 8.44 -4.58 -26.48
N ASP A 507 9.51 -4.23 -27.21
CA ASP A 507 10.60 -3.37 -26.73
C ASP A 507 10.14 -1.94 -26.42
N PHE A 508 9.04 -1.47 -27.04
CA PHE A 508 8.49 -0.15 -26.72
C PHE A 508 7.86 -0.07 -25.33
N ASN A 509 7.59 -1.21 -24.71
CA ASN A 509 7.04 -1.24 -23.36
C ASN A 509 7.98 -0.62 -22.31
N ASP A 510 9.31 -0.79 -22.45
CA ASP A 510 10.27 -0.14 -21.54
C ASP A 510 10.18 1.39 -21.61
N ILE A 511 9.88 1.96 -22.78
CA ILE A 511 9.70 3.40 -22.97
C ILE A 511 8.44 3.85 -22.20
N ARG A 512 7.32 3.13 -22.37
CA ARG A 512 6.07 3.43 -21.67
C ARG A 512 6.24 3.34 -20.15
N THR A 513 6.86 2.26 -19.69
CA THR A 513 7.16 2.04 -18.26
C THR A 513 8.07 3.16 -17.71
N THR A 514 9.05 3.64 -18.49
CA THR A 514 9.93 4.75 -18.07
C THR A 514 9.15 6.05 -17.84
N LEU A 515 8.22 6.40 -18.75
CA LEU A 515 7.42 7.62 -18.62
C LEU A 515 6.48 7.54 -17.39
N GLN A 516 5.87 6.38 -17.17
CA GLN A 516 5.00 6.13 -16.01
C GLN A 516 5.79 6.18 -14.68
N ALA A 517 6.99 5.61 -14.65
CA ALA A 517 7.89 5.67 -13.51
C ALA A 517 8.33 7.12 -13.21
N LEU A 518 8.55 7.92 -14.26
CA LEU A 518 8.89 9.33 -14.11
C LEU A 518 7.78 10.13 -13.41
N TYR A 519 6.51 9.93 -13.81
CA TYR A 519 5.36 10.53 -13.12
C TYR A 519 5.34 10.16 -11.64
N ALA A 520 5.54 8.88 -11.31
CA ALA A 520 5.53 8.40 -9.93
C ALA A 520 6.66 9.03 -9.08
N ILE A 521 7.87 9.13 -9.62
CA ILE A 521 9.04 9.68 -8.92
C ILE A 521 8.88 11.20 -8.72
N TYR A 522 8.38 11.92 -9.72
CA TYR A 522 8.15 13.37 -9.63
C TYR A 522 7.01 13.72 -8.67
N ASP A 523 6.03 12.83 -8.52
CA ASP A 523 4.93 12.97 -7.55
C ASP A 523 5.28 12.45 -6.14
N ASN A 524 6.54 12.12 -5.87
CA ASN A 524 7.00 11.65 -4.55
C ASN A 524 6.26 10.43 -4.02
N CYS A 525 6.05 9.39 -4.84
CA CYS A 525 5.56 8.11 -4.36
C CYS A 525 6.50 7.53 -3.28
N ASN A 526 5.95 6.81 -2.32
CA ASN A 526 6.75 6.24 -1.22
C ASN A 526 7.51 4.97 -1.62
N SER A 527 6.99 4.24 -2.60
CA SER A 527 7.69 3.12 -3.23
C SER A 527 7.15 2.91 -4.66
N LEU A 528 7.99 2.34 -5.51
CA LEU A 528 7.69 2.13 -6.92
C LEU A 528 8.06 0.71 -7.34
N HIS A 529 7.19 0.11 -8.16
CA HIS A 529 7.49 -1.06 -8.96
C HIS A 529 7.30 -0.70 -10.44
N THR A 530 8.26 -1.09 -11.27
CA THR A 530 8.21 -0.97 -12.73
C THR A 530 8.00 -2.36 -13.33
N ASN A 531 6.97 -2.49 -14.16
CA ASN A 531 6.69 -3.75 -14.85
C ASN A 531 7.78 -4.06 -15.86
N ALA A 532 8.12 -5.34 -15.99
CA ALA A 532 9.03 -5.79 -17.02
C ALA A 532 8.35 -5.75 -18.40
N TYR A 533 9.11 -5.48 -19.45
CA TYR A 533 8.57 -5.32 -20.81
C TYR A 533 7.86 -6.58 -21.34
N ASP A 534 8.25 -7.76 -20.86
CA ASP A 534 7.74 -9.06 -21.28
C ASP A 534 6.54 -9.56 -20.45
N GLU A 535 6.10 -8.83 -19.43
CA GLU A 535 4.88 -9.15 -18.67
C GLU A 535 3.62 -9.20 -19.55
N ALA A 536 3.65 -8.57 -20.72
CA ALA A 536 2.57 -8.67 -21.72
C ALA A 536 2.35 -10.11 -22.24
N ILE A 537 3.33 -11.00 -22.11
CA ILE A 537 3.32 -12.32 -22.73
C ILE A 537 3.74 -13.47 -21.80
N THR A 538 4.49 -13.21 -20.72
CA THR A 538 5.02 -14.24 -19.82
C THR A 538 5.26 -13.70 -18.41
N THR A 539 5.54 -14.58 -17.46
CA THR A 539 6.16 -14.19 -16.19
C THR A 539 7.57 -13.67 -16.49
N PRO A 540 7.99 -12.54 -15.89
CA PRO A 540 9.25 -11.89 -16.18
C PRO A 540 10.48 -12.79 -16.04
N THR A 541 11.40 -12.69 -16.99
CA THR A 541 12.72 -13.32 -16.94
C THR A 541 13.66 -12.58 -15.99
N GLU A 542 14.83 -13.13 -15.67
CA GLU A 542 15.85 -12.44 -14.87
C GLU A 542 16.36 -11.18 -15.58
N GLU A 543 16.55 -11.24 -16.88
CA GLU A 543 16.98 -10.09 -17.68
C GLU A 543 15.93 -8.98 -17.69
N SER A 544 14.67 -9.30 -17.95
CA SER A 544 13.60 -8.31 -18.02
C SER A 544 13.33 -7.63 -16.67
N VAL A 545 13.39 -8.37 -15.56
CA VAL A 545 13.29 -7.80 -14.22
C VAL A 545 14.46 -6.86 -13.91
N ARG A 546 15.69 -7.24 -14.30
CA ARG A 546 16.87 -6.38 -14.16
C ARG A 546 16.72 -5.08 -14.96
N ARG A 547 16.19 -5.14 -16.20
CA ARG A 547 15.91 -3.94 -17.03
C ARG A 547 14.84 -3.07 -16.37
N ALA A 548 13.76 -3.65 -15.86
CA ALA A 548 12.70 -2.93 -15.17
C ALA A 548 13.21 -2.18 -13.92
N MET A 549 14.10 -2.80 -13.15
CA MET A 549 14.76 -2.13 -12.02
C MET A 549 15.71 -1.02 -12.49
N ALA A 550 16.43 -1.25 -13.58
CA ALA A 550 17.35 -0.25 -14.14
C ALA A 550 16.63 1.05 -14.55
N ILE A 551 15.38 0.98 -15.01
CA ILE A 551 14.55 2.16 -15.31
C ILE A 551 14.50 3.09 -14.08
N GLN A 552 14.18 2.56 -12.91
CA GLN A 552 14.10 3.36 -11.68
C GLN A 552 15.48 3.92 -11.28
N MET A 553 16.52 3.12 -11.38
CA MET A 553 17.88 3.54 -11.04
C MET A 553 18.39 4.65 -11.97
N ILE A 554 18.12 4.57 -13.27
CA ILE A 554 18.45 5.62 -14.24
C ILE A 554 17.75 6.92 -13.87
N ILE A 555 16.44 6.88 -13.58
CA ILE A 555 15.69 8.08 -13.20
C ILE A 555 16.24 8.66 -11.88
N ASN A 556 16.51 7.84 -10.86
CA ASN A 556 16.95 8.34 -9.56
C ASN A 556 18.41 8.82 -9.54
N HIS A 557 19.31 8.19 -10.30
CA HIS A 557 20.73 8.47 -10.23
C HIS A 557 21.26 9.32 -11.38
N GLU A 558 20.76 9.11 -12.60
CA GLU A 558 21.28 9.79 -13.79
C GLU A 558 20.45 11.03 -14.16
N LEU A 559 19.12 11.00 -13.96
CA LEU A 559 18.26 12.14 -14.28
C LEU A 559 18.37 13.21 -13.18
N GLY A 560 19.14 14.27 -13.45
CA GLY A 560 19.45 15.32 -12.45
C GLY A 560 18.24 15.98 -11.82
N LEU A 561 17.13 16.17 -12.54
CA LEU A 561 15.93 16.82 -12.02
C LEU A 561 15.19 15.95 -10.97
N ALA A 562 15.35 14.64 -11.01
CA ALA A 562 14.77 13.73 -10.00
C ALA A 562 15.36 13.94 -8.58
N LYS A 563 16.47 14.65 -8.45
CA LYS A 563 17.06 15.05 -7.16
C LYS A 563 16.30 16.21 -6.50
N ASN A 564 15.46 16.94 -7.25
CA ASN A 564 14.55 17.92 -6.67
C ASN A 564 13.35 17.21 -6.03
N GLN A 565 12.85 17.74 -4.90
CA GLN A 565 11.77 17.12 -4.12
C GLN A 565 10.38 17.64 -4.50
N ASN A 566 10.31 18.72 -5.26
CA ASN A 566 9.04 19.33 -5.69
C ASN A 566 9.04 19.79 -7.16
N PRO A 567 9.45 18.93 -8.13
CA PRO A 567 9.58 19.34 -9.52
C PRO A 567 8.25 19.72 -10.18
N ASN A 568 7.13 19.18 -9.69
CA ASN A 568 5.80 19.44 -10.24
C ASN A 568 5.17 20.76 -9.72
N GLN A 569 5.67 21.35 -8.63
CA GLN A 569 5.10 22.58 -8.06
C GLN A 569 5.44 23.81 -8.90
N GLY A 570 4.49 24.73 -9.03
CA GLY A 570 4.63 25.96 -9.82
C GLY A 570 4.40 25.74 -11.34
N SER A 571 4.02 24.54 -11.77
CA SER A 571 3.55 24.29 -13.13
C SER A 571 2.06 24.55 -13.21
N PHE A 572 1.64 25.53 -14.02
CA PHE A 572 0.23 25.89 -14.17
C PHE A 572 -0.65 24.71 -14.53
N ILE A 573 -0.21 23.86 -15.47
CA ILE A 573 -1.00 22.69 -15.88
C ILE A 573 -1.13 21.65 -14.76
N ILE A 574 -0.08 21.46 -13.95
CA ILE A 574 -0.14 20.51 -12.82
C ILE A 574 -1.08 21.00 -11.73
N GLU A 575 -1.07 22.32 -11.44
CA GLU A 575 -1.96 22.92 -10.45
C GLU A 575 -3.42 22.86 -10.93
N GLU A 576 -3.70 23.22 -12.18
CA GLU A 576 -5.03 23.12 -12.80
C GLU A 576 -5.55 21.67 -12.81
N LEU A 577 -4.74 20.70 -13.26
CA LEU A 577 -5.11 19.28 -13.22
C LEU A 577 -5.38 18.80 -11.80
N THR A 578 -4.61 19.27 -10.81
CA THR A 578 -4.82 18.88 -9.42
C THR A 578 -6.22 19.32 -8.93
N ASP A 579 -6.65 20.53 -9.27
CA ASP A 579 -7.96 21.05 -8.90
C ASP A 579 -9.11 20.38 -9.68
N LEU A 580 -8.93 20.15 -10.97
CA LEU A 580 -9.91 19.44 -11.79
C LEU A 580 -10.11 17.98 -11.33
N VAL A 581 -9.04 17.27 -11.04
CA VAL A 581 -9.11 15.89 -10.57
C VAL A 581 -9.68 15.83 -9.15
N GLU A 582 -9.32 16.75 -8.24
CA GLU A 582 -9.92 16.83 -6.90
C GLU A 582 -11.44 16.96 -7.01
N GLU A 583 -11.96 17.91 -7.78
CA GLU A 583 -13.42 18.12 -7.90
C GLU A 583 -14.10 16.91 -8.56
N ALA A 584 -13.48 16.28 -9.58
CA ALA A 584 -14.03 15.07 -10.20
C ALA A 584 -14.17 13.90 -9.19
N ILE A 585 -13.20 13.76 -8.27
CA ILE A 585 -13.26 12.77 -7.18
C ILE A 585 -14.39 13.10 -6.19
N LEU A 586 -14.53 14.36 -5.79
CA LEU A 586 -15.58 14.78 -4.87
C LEU A 586 -16.98 14.56 -5.46
N LEU A 587 -17.17 14.82 -6.76
CA LEU A 587 -18.41 14.50 -7.46
C LEU A 587 -18.71 13.00 -7.48
N GLU A 588 -17.68 12.15 -7.59
CA GLU A 588 -17.87 10.70 -7.53
C GLU A 588 -18.21 10.23 -6.11
N PHE A 589 -17.67 10.87 -5.07
CA PHE A 589 -18.06 10.63 -3.68
C PHE A 589 -19.55 10.94 -3.44
N ASP A 590 -20.04 12.03 -4.02
CA ASP A 590 -21.47 12.39 -3.94
C ASP A 590 -22.33 11.31 -4.60
N LYS A 591 -21.96 10.80 -5.79
CA LYS A 591 -22.67 9.72 -6.47
C LYS A 591 -22.66 8.40 -5.68
N LEU A 592 -21.56 8.07 -5.02
CA LEU A 592 -21.49 6.91 -4.13
C LEU A 592 -22.41 7.08 -2.92
N THR A 593 -22.46 8.29 -2.34
CA THR A 593 -23.35 8.60 -1.21
C THR A 593 -24.83 8.41 -1.57
N GLU A 594 -25.26 8.87 -2.75
CA GLU A 594 -26.63 8.67 -3.25
C GLU A 594 -27.03 7.19 -3.34
N ARG A 595 -26.04 6.28 -3.44
CA ARG A 595 -26.23 4.82 -3.51
C ARG A 595 -26.04 4.12 -2.16
N GLY A 596 -25.99 4.87 -1.06
CA GLY A 596 -25.80 4.31 0.28
C GLY A 596 -24.33 4.07 0.67
N GLY A 597 -23.41 4.89 0.14
CA GLY A 597 -21.97 4.76 0.34
C GLY A 597 -21.35 3.64 -0.50
N VAL A 598 -20.11 3.27 -0.18
CA VAL A 598 -19.39 2.23 -0.93
C VAL A 598 -20.14 0.89 -0.91
N LEU A 599 -20.59 0.46 0.27
CA LEU A 599 -21.25 -0.84 0.44
C LEU A 599 -22.60 -0.90 -0.32
N GLY A 600 -23.42 0.14 -0.23
CA GLY A 600 -24.68 0.20 -0.98
C GLY A 600 -24.47 0.27 -2.50
N ALA A 601 -23.42 0.98 -2.94
CA ALA A 601 -23.05 1.03 -4.35
C ALA A 601 -22.53 -0.35 -4.86
N MET A 602 -21.85 -1.13 -4.00
CA MET A 602 -21.45 -2.51 -4.31
C MET A 602 -22.65 -3.44 -4.46
N GLU A 603 -23.65 -3.34 -3.58
CA GLU A 603 -24.91 -4.12 -3.69
C GLU A 603 -25.62 -3.92 -5.04
N THR A 604 -25.56 -2.71 -5.59
CA THR A 604 -26.12 -2.36 -6.91
C THR A 604 -25.14 -2.54 -8.06
N MET A 605 -23.95 -3.07 -7.82
CA MET A 605 -22.88 -3.27 -8.81
C MET A 605 -22.43 -1.99 -9.53
N TYR A 606 -22.59 -0.83 -8.91
CA TYR A 606 -22.29 0.47 -9.52
C TYR A 606 -20.81 0.60 -9.93
N GLN A 607 -19.87 0.37 -8.99
CA GLN A 607 -18.44 0.49 -9.26
C GLN A 607 -18.01 -0.46 -10.39
N ARG A 608 -18.49 -1.70 -10.35
CA ARG A 608 -18.19 -2.70 -11.37
C ARG A 608 -18.73 -2.30 -12.75
N GLY A 609 -19.99 -1.90 -12.82
CA GLY A 609 -20.60 -1.44 -14.08
C GLY A 609 -19.81 -0.29 -14.68
N LYS A 610 -19.44 0.69 -13.86
CA LYS A 610 -18.64 1.84 -14.30
C LYS A 610 -17.25 1.45 -14.80
N ILE A 611 -16.55 0.56 -14.10
CA ILE A 611 -15.24 0.05 -14.53
C ILE A 611 -15.37 -0.65 -15.90
N GLN A 612 -16.41 -1.46 -16.09
CA GLN A 612 -16.66 -2.17 -17.36
C GLN A 612 -16.97 -1.20 -18.51
N GLU A 613 -17.79 -0.18 -18.26
CA GLU A 613 -18.12 0.85 -19.27
C GLU A 613 -16.86 1.63 -19.70
N GLU A 614 -16.03 2.04 -18.75
CA GLU A 614 -14.78 2.73 -19.01
C GLU A 614 -13.78 1.85 -19.76
N SER A 615 -13.70 0.56 -19.40
CA SER A 615 -12.87 -0.41 -20.12
C SER A 615 -13.31 -0.58 -21.57
N MET A 616 -14.61 -0.73 -21.82
CA MET A 616 -15.17 -0.83 -23.17
C MET A 616 -14.90 0.43 -23.98
N HIS A 617 -15.08 1.61 -23.40
CA HIS A 617 -14.80 2.87 -24.07
C HIS A 617 -13.32 2.95 -24.51
N TYR A 618 -12.38 2.63 -23.63
CA TYR A 618 -10.95 2.61 -23.93
C TYR A 618 -10.60 1.61 -25.04
N GLU A 619 -11.15 0.38 -24.98
CA GLU A 619 -10.92 -0.62 -26.02
C GLU A 619 -11.54 -0.21 -27.39
N MET A 620 -12.68 0.48 -27.39
CA MET A 620 -13.23 1.05 -28.61
C MET A 620 -12.31 2.10 -29.23
N LEU A 621 -11.79 3.03 -28.45
CA LEU A 621 -10.84 4.06 -28.91
C LEU A 621 -9.55 3.45 -29.48
N LYS A 622 -9.05 2.38 -28.86
CA LYS A 622 -7.91 1.61 -29.38
C LYS A 622 -8.24 0.95 -30.70
N HIS A 623 -9.42 0.31 -30.80
CA HIS A 623 -9.85 -0.40 -32.01
C HIS A 623 -10.07 0.54 -33.19
N THR A 624 -10.68 1.70 -32.96
CA THR A 624 -10.90 2.73 -34.00
C THR A 624 -9.64 3.49 -34.40
N GLY A 625 -8.59 3.45 -33.56
CA GLY A 625 -7.37 4.23 -33.73
C GLY A 625 -7.47 5.68 -33.26
N GLU A 626 -8.61 6.09 -32.67
CA GLU A 626 -8.75 7.41 -32.05
C GLU A 626 -7.81 7.58 -30.85
N TYR A 627 -7.50 6.50 -30.15
CA TYR A 627 -6.42 6.44 -29.17
C TYR A 627 -5.20 5.80 -29.80
N PRO A 628 -4.17 6.59 -30.20
CA PRO A 628 -3.01 6.09 -30.91
C PRO A 628 -2.09 5.32 -29.96
N ILE A 629 -1.74 4.08 -30.32
CA ILE A 629 -0.76 3.25 -29.63
C ILE A 629 0.35 2.88 -30.62
N ILE A 630 1.52 3.44 -30.40
CA ILE A 630 2.68 3.27 -31.28
C ILE A 630 3.10 1.78 -31.35
N GLY A 631 3.23 1.27 -32.55
CA GLY A 631 3.55 -0.13 -32.81
C GLY A 631 2.39 -1.10 -32.73
N VAL A 632 1.19 -0.66 -32.26
CA VAL A 632 0.01 -1.49 -32.10
C VAL A 632 -1.09 -1.15 -33.10
N ASN A 633 -1.53 0.10 -33.15
CA ASN A 633 -2.52 0.61 -34.11
C ASN A 633 -2.02 1.81 -34.93
N THR A 634 -0.88 2.37 -34.55
CA THR A 634 -0.27 3.56 -35.18
C THR A 634 1.24 3.34 -35.31
N PHE A 635 1.87 3.89 -36.37
CA PHE A 635 3.30 3.73 -36.64
C PHE A 635 3.74 2.26 -36.66
N LEU A 636 3.02 1.47 -37.44
CA LEU A 636 3.30 0.04 -37.59
C LEU A 636 4.60 -0.23 -38.36
N ASN A 637 5.27 -1.31 -38.01
CA ASN A 637 6.44 -1.77 -38.76
C ASN A 637 6.04 -2.17 -40.18
N SER A 638 6.83 -1.74 -41.20
CA SER A 638 6.57 -2.06 -42.61
C SER A 638 6.59 -3.56 -42.94
N LYS A 639 7.22 -4.36 -42.06
CA LYS A 639 7.25 -5.84 -42.15
C LYS A 639 6.12 -6.51 -41.36
N GLY A 640 5.18 -5.73 -40.86
CA GLY A 640 4.19 -6.13 -39.85
C GLY A 640 4.72 -5.99 -38.42
N SER A 641 3.82 -5.90 -37.45
CA SER A 641 4.12 -5.89 -36.01
C SER A 641 3.56 -7.17 -35.38
N PRO A 642 4.20 -8.33 -35.63
CA PRO A 642 3.70 -9.59 -35.11
C PRO A 642 3.80 -9.61 -33.56
N THR A 643 2.90 -10.36 -32.94
CA THR A 643 3.06 -10.71 -31.53
C THR A 643 4.28 -11.60 -31.38
N VAL A 644 5.17 -11.22 -30.47
CA VAL A 644 6.32 -12.07 -30.11
C VAL A 644 5.82 -13.31 -29.39
N ILE A 645 6.19 -14.48 -29.90
CA ILE A 645 5.96 -15.73 -29.20
C ILE A 645 7.15 -15.96 -28.27
N PRO A 646 6.98 -16.01 -26.95
CA PRO A 646 8.09 -16.24 -26.04
C PRO A 646 8.73 -17.60 -26.31
N GLY A 647 10.06 -17.64 -26.32
CA GLY A 647 10.80 -18.88 -26.48
C GLY A 647 10.59 -19.83 -25.29
N GLU A 648 10.28 -19.28 -24.13
CA GLU A 648 9.98 -20.00 -22.90
C GLU A 648 8.84 -19.28 -22.16
N VAL A 649 7.87 -20.07 -21.66
CA VAL A 649 6.84 -19.59 -20.74
C VAL A 649 7.19 -20.11 -19.36
N ILE A 650 7.55 -19.22 -18.44
CA ILE A 650 7.92 -19.59 -17.08
C ILE A 650 6.70 -20.15 -16.34
N ARG A 651 6.79 -21.43 -15.94
CA ARG A 651 5.79 -22.14 -15.16
C ARG A 651 6.46 -22.97 -14.08
N ALA A 652 5.69 -23.34 -13.04
CA ALA A 652 6.16 -24.29 -12.05
C ALA A 652 6.38 -25.67 -12.70
N THR A 653 7.48 -26.32 -12.34
CA THR A 653 7.78 -27.69 -12.75
C THR A 653 6.88 -28.68 -12.02
N ASP A 654 6.75 -29.90 -12.54
CA ASP A 654 5.98 -30.95 -11.85
C ASP A 654 6.64 -31.36 -10.53
N ASP A 655 7.98 -31.30 -10.45
CA ASP A 655 8.71 -31.56 -9.19
C ASP A 655 8.39 -30.50 -8.13
N GLU A 656 8.34 -29.22 -8.49
CA GLU A 656 7.94 -28.14 -7.57
C GLU A 656 6.52 -28.35 -7.04
N LYS A 657 5.57 -28.70 -7.90
CA LYS A 657 4.17 -28.97 -7.51
C LYS A 657 4.08 -30.19 -6.59
N GLN A 658 4.78 -31.25 -6.92
CA GLN A 658 4.81 -32.48 -6.10
C GLN A 658 5.42 -32.23 -4.74
N GLN A 659 6.51 -31.43 -4.67
CA GLN A 659 7.14 -31.01 -3.42
C GLN A 659 6.19 -30.24 -2.51
N GLN A 660 5.37 -29.34 -3.07
CA GLN A 660 4.35 -28.59 -2.31
C GLN A 660 3.31 -29.53 -1.68
N ILE A 661 2.82 -30.52 -2.45
CA ILE A 661 1.87 -31.54 -1.95
C ILE A 661 2.51 -32.41 -0.85
N GLU A 662 3.77 -32.79 -1.01
CA GLU A 662 4.50 -33.60 -0.01
C GLU A 662 4.74 -32.81 1.28
N THR A 663 5.11 -31.53 1.20
CA THR A 663 5.25 -30.62 2.35
C THR A 663 3.94 -30.52 3.14
N LEU A 664 2.82 -30.36 2.44
CA LEU A 664 1.49 -30.33 3.05
C LEU A 664 1.14 -31.66 3.75
N ASN A 665 1.38 -32.80 3.09
CA ASN A 665 1.12 -34.13 3.66
C ASN A 665 1.97 -34.39 4.91
N ALA A 666 3.23 -33.97 4.91
CA ALA A 666 4.11 -34.03 6.08
C ALA A 666 3.55 -33.24 7.26
N LEU A 667 3.13 -31.98 7.02
CA LEU A 667 2.49 -31.12 8.02
C LEU A 667 1.26 -31.81 8.66
N HIS A 668 0.37 -32.37 7.82
CA HIS A 668 -0.84 -33.04 8.27
C HIS A 668 -0.53 -34.31 9.12
N SER A 669 0.54 -35.02 8.77
CA SER A 669 0.92 -36.25 9.50
C SER A 669 1.50 -35.97 10.88
N ILE A 670 2.17 -34.83 11.08
CA ILE A 670 2.80 -34.44 12.35
C ILE A 670 1.78 -33.77 13.29
N TYR A 671 0.96 -32.86 12.77
CA TYR A 671 0.15 -31.97 13.59
C TYR A 671 -1.34 -32.30 13.64
N SER A 672 -1.78 -33.51 13.19
CA SER A 672 -3.19 -33.88 13.05
C SER A 672 -4.07 -33.55 14.27
N GLU A 673 -3.63 -33.81 15.50
CA GLU A 673 -4.43 -33.53 16.71
C GLU A 673 -4.38 -32.05 17.09
N ALA A 674 -3.23 -31.37 16.94
CA ALA A 674 -3.11 -29.96 17.21
C ALA A 674 -3.94 -29.13 16.20
N GLN A 675 -4.00 -29.55 14.94
CA GLN A 675 -4.84 -28.98 13.90
C GLN A 675 -6.32 -29.00 14.27
N LYS A 676 -6.85 -30.17 14.68
CA LYS A 676 -8.26 -30.30 15.11
C LYS A 676 -8.59 -29.33 16.23
N THR A 677 -7.73 -29.25 17.23
CA THR A 677 -7.92 -28.38 18.39
C THR A 677 -7.88 -26.90 17.97
N SER A 678 -6.90 -26.47 17.19
CA SER A 678 -6.75 -25.09 16.75
C SER A 678 -7.92 -24.64 15.86
N LEU A 679 -8.36 -25.49 14.91
CA LEU A 679 -9.49 -25.18 14.04
C LEU A 679 -10.81 -25.10 14.82
N GLN A 680 -10.98 -25.95 15.85
CA GLN A 680 -12.15 -25.88 16.73
C GLN A 680 -12.15 -24.58 17.55
N ASN A 681 -11.01 -24.16 18.10
CA ASN A 681 -10.87 -22.91 18.82
C ASN A 681 -11.18 -21.70 17.93
N LEU A 682 -10.70 -21.72 16.67
CA LEU A 682 -10.99 -20.69 15.69
C LEU A 682 -12.49 -20.57 15.40
N LYS A 683 -13.18 -21.68 15.19
CA LYS A 683 -14.65 -21.72 15.01
C LYS A 683 -15.39 -21.19 16.23
N LEU A 684 -15.01 -21.62 17.44
CA LEU A 684 -15.60 -21.16 18.69
C LEU A 684 -15.40 -19.66 18.91
N ALA A 685 -14.22 -19.12 18.58
CA ALA A 685 -13.94 -17.69 18.66
C ALA A 685 -14.86 -16.89 17.73
N SER A 686 -15.11 -17.39 16.52
CA SER A 686 -16.06 -16.78 15.58
C SER A 686 -17.48 -16.77 16.13
N LEU A 687 -17.98 -17.92 16.62
CA LEU A 687 -19.32 -18.04 17.18
C LEU A 687 -19.54 -17.18 18.43
N GLN A 688 -18.48 -16.96 19.21
CA GLN A 688 -18.47 -16.11 20.40
C GLN A 688 -18.20 -14.63 20.10
N ASN A 689 -18.06 -14.29 18.83
CA ASN A 689 -17.68 -12.93 18.38
C ASN A 689 -16.41 -12.38 19.05
N ARG A 690 -15.44 -13.26 19.37
CA ARG A 690 -14.12 -12.87 19.84
C ARG A 690 -13.24 -12.41 18.68
N ASN A 691 -12.13 -11.77 18.97
CA ASN A 691 -11.13 -11.40 17.98
C ASN A 691 -10.50 -12.69 17.41
N LEU A 692 -10.70 -12.90 16.10
CA LEU A 692 -10.25 -14.11 15.39
C LEU A 692 -8.74 -14.15 15.18
N PHE A 693 -8.08 -12.99 15.11
CA PHE A 693 -6.68 -12.95 14.73
C PHE A 693 -5.75 -13.57 15.79
N TYR A 694 -6.13 -13.56 17.07
CA TYR A 694 -5.41 -14.31 18.10
C TYR A 694 -5.40 -15.81 17.83
N GLU A 695 -6.55 -16.37 17.48
CA GLU A 695 -6.66 -17.82 17.18
C GLU A 695 -6.00 -18.15 15.82
N LEU A 696 -6.03 -17.21 14.87
CA LEU A 696 -5.32 -17.35 13.60
C LEU A 696 -3.81 -17.44 13.80
N MET A 697 -3.23 -16.62 14.69
CA MET A 697 -1.81 -16.67 15.02
C MET A 697 -1.39 -18.06 15.56
N GLU A 698 -2.24 -18.71 16.33
CA GLU A 698 -1.97 -20.08 16.84
C GLU A 698 -2.25 -21.16 15.76
N ALA A 699 -3.35 -21.04 15.01
CA ALA A 699 -3.68 -21.96 13.95
C ALA A 699 -2.61 -21.94 12.82
N GLY A 700 -2.08 -20.77 12.49
CA GLY A 700 -1.04 -20.63 11.48
C GLY A 700 0.29 -21.32 11.81
N LYS A 701 0.50 -21.76 13.05
CA LYS A 701 1.69 -22.55 13.42
C LYS A 701 1.62 -24.00 12.96
N VAL A 702 0.42 -24.57 12.88
CA VAL A 702 0.20 -26.01 12.72
C VAL A 702 -0.77 -26.38 11.60
N CYS A 703 -1.61 -25.45 11.14
CA CYS A 703 -2.61 -25.71 10.10
C CYS A 703 -2.15 -25.18 8.74
N SER A 704 -2.65 -25.80 7.68
CA SER A 704 -2.51 -25.30 6.32
C SER A 704 -3.50 -24.17 6.02
N LEU A 705 -3.22 -23.42 4.94
CA LEU A 705 -4.08 -22.36 4.45
C LEU A 705 -5.49 -22.86 4.15
N GLY A 706 -5.61 -23.97 3.41
CA GLY A 706 -6.91 -24.56 3.06
C GLY A 706 -7.68 -25.06 4.27
N GLN A 707 -7.02 -25.63 5.28
CA GLN A 707 -7.67 -26.03 6.53
C GLN A 707 -8.27 -24.82 7.28
N ILE A 708 -7.51 -23.73 7.39
CA ILE A 708 -7.97 -22.50 8.04
C ILE A 708 -9.13 -21.89 7.25
N SER A 709 -9.00 -21.78 5.93
CA SER A 709 -10.06 -21.24 5.05
C SER A 709 -11.34 -22.04 5.17
N ASN A 710 -11.27 -23.38 5.13
CA ASN A 710 -12.43 -24.24 5.28
C ASN A 710 -13.10 -24.10 6.65
N ALA A 711 -12.33 -24.00 7.74
CA ALA A 711 -12.88 -23.76 9.07
C ALA A 711 -13.61 -22.40 9.16
N LEU A 712 -13.07 -21.38 8.49
CA LEU A 712 -13.73 -20.06 8.42
C LEU A 712 -14.96 -20.08 7.52
N TYR A 713 -14.99 -20.88 6.43
CA TYR A 713 -16.19 -21.06 5.61
C TYR A 713 -17.35 -21.68 6.38
N GLU A 714 -17.08 -22.60 7.29
CA GLU A 714 -18.13 -23.21 8.11
C GLU A 714 -18.85 -22.20 9.03
N VAL A 715 -18.16 -21.14 9.48
CA VAL A 715 -18.69 -20.15 10.43
C VAL A 715 -19.03 -18.81 9.78
N GLY A 716 -18.31 -18.39 8.75
CA GLY A 716 -18.51 -17.12 8.04
C GLY A 716 -19.21 -17.23 6.69
N GLY A 717 -19.35 -18.46 6.20
CA GLY A 717 -19.88 -18.76 4.86
C GLY A 717 -18.86 -18.54 3.75
N GLN A 718 -18.83 -19.47 2.80
CA GLN A 718 -18.06 -19.32 1.57
C GLN A 718 -18.79 -18.39 0.62
N TYR A 719 -18.13 -17.33 0.18
CA TYR A 719 -18.69 -16.48 -0.86
C TYR A 719 -18.61 -17.20 -2.21
N ARG A 720 -19.74 -17.40 -2.82
CA ARG A 720 -19.85 -17.87 -4.21
C ARG A 720 -20.75 -16.89 -4.95
N ARG A 721 -20.16 -16.23 -5.92
CA ARG A 721 -20.94 -15.40 -6.82
C ARG A 721 -21.76 -16.31 -7.73
N ASN A 722 -23.06 -16.06 -7.82
CA ASN A 722 -23.85 -16.64 -8.89
C ASN A 722 -23.37 -15.99 -10.20
N MET A 723 -22.64 -16.75 -11.01
CA MET A 723 -22.27 -16.35 -12.37
C MET A 723 -23.48 -16.47 -13.27
#